data_03128f078e55f3f24ad5ff93afcd10cb
#
_entry.id   03128f078e55f3f24ad5ff93afcd10cb
#
_cell.length_a   1.000
_cell.length_b   1.000
_cell.length_c   1.000
_cell.angle_alpha   90.00
_cell.angle_beta   90.00
_cell.angle_gamma   90.00
#
_symmetry.space_group_name_H-M   'P 1'
#
loop_
_entity.id
_entity.type
_entity.pdbx_description
1 polymer ?
#
loop_
_entity_poly.entity_id
_entity_poly.type
_entity_poly.pdbx_seq_one_letter_code
_entity_poly.pdbx_strand_id
1 'polypeptide(L)'
;QIAFASDRNGNFDIFIMPATGGTAQRLTTNSASELPSTFTPDGKYILFSASIQDPAQSAMFPTTAMTELYKVPANGGRTEQVLGTPAEAVCYATSGEFFLYQDRKGFEDEWRKHHTSSITRDIWMYNTKTGKHTNLTNHAGEDRNPILSPDGKSVYILSEREGSFNVYNFPLDNTQSLKTVTSFKTHPVRFLSMSHDGTLCYAYDGEIYTQKGNATPQKTDIDIVRDDQDKIADLTFTNGATSGTVSPDGKQIAFIVRGEVFVTSTDYATTKQITQTPAREAGLTFAPDNRTLAYASERNGNWQLFLAKIARKEEANFPNATIIEEKVLLPSTTVERAYPQFSPDGKELAFIEDRNRLMVVNLDTKKVRQITDGSTWFSTDGNFDYQWSLDGKWFTLEFIGNRHDPYSDIGLVSAQGGSPIINLTNSGYMSGSPRWALDGNAILFTTERYGMRAHASWGSQNDAMLVFLNQDAFDKFRLSKEDYELQKELEKEQQKDKEKASANLKKDKKKDPKAETEKKDEVKNIVVELNGLEDRIIRLTPNSSNLGSTIISKDGETLYYLSAFEGGFDLWKMDLRKKETKLLHKMNAGWASMNMDQEGKTLFVLGGNTMQKMDLSGETLKPISYKAEMKMDLAAEREYMFDHVYKQQQKRFYNTNMHGVDWDAMSAAYRKFLPHINNNYDFAELLSE
;
A
#
# COMPACT_ATOMS: atom_id res chain seq x y z
N GLN A 1 15.73 4.38 42.09
CA GLN A 1 14.50 4.20 41.32
C GLN A 1 14.82 4.27 39.83
N ILE A 2 13.99 3.62 39.04
CA ILE A 2 14.03 3.66 37.55
C ILE A 2 12.71 4.22 37.11
N ALA A 3 12.75 5.30 36.29
CA ALA A 3 11.59 5.82 35.57
C ALA A 3 11.68 5.37 34.12
N PHE A 4 10.55 4.93 33.54
CA PHE A 4 10.50 4.43 32.17
C PHE A 4 9.12 4.65 31.57
N ALA A 5 9.04 4.69 30.25
CA ALA A 5 7.80 4.69 29.52
C ALA A 5 7.32 3.26 29.25
N SER A 6 6.02 3.02 29.30
CA SER A 6 5.43 1.73 28.93
C SER A 6 4.02 1.92 28.36
N ASP A 7 3.72 1.23 27.28
CA ASP A 7 2.43 1.22 26.57
C ASP A 7 1.46 0.13 27.04
N ARG A 8 1.78 -0.57 28.14
CA ARG A 8 0.97 -1.67 28.69
C ARG A 8 -0.49 -1.31 28.97
N ASN A 9 -0.82 -0.03 29.02
CA ASN A 9 -2.18 0.49 29.23
C ASN A 9 -2.76 1.18 27.97
N GLY A 10 -2.14 1.00 26.80
CA GLY A 10 -2.64 1.46 25.52
C GLY A 10 -1.79 2.51 24.81
N ASN A 11 -1.19 3.44 25.55
CA ASN A 11 -0.20 4.42 25.08
C ASN A 11 0.96 4.51 26.08
N PHE A 12 2.04 5.16 25.71
CA PHE A 12 3.18 5.30 26.60
C PHE A 12 2.87 6.25 27.76
N ASP A 13 2.87 5.69 28.97
CA ASP A 13 2.77 6.40 30.25
C ASP A 13 4.08 6.28 31.03
N ILE A 14 4.29 7.21 31.97
CA ILE A 14 5.43 7.17 32.88
C ILE A 14 5.18 6.17 34.01
N PHE A 15 6.09 5.25 34.16
CA PHE A 15 6.16 4.30 35.28
C PHE A 15 7.42 4.51 36.10
N ILE A 16 7.35 4.14 37.36
CA ILE A 16 8.50 4.13 38.27
C ILE A 16 8.56 2.79 39.03
N MET A 17 9.79 2.30 39.26
CA MET A 17 10.02 1.10 40.05
C MET A 17 11.31 1.17 40.84
N PRO A 18 11.52 0.34 41.90
CA PRO A 18 12.82 0.21 42.56
C PRO A 18 13.89 -0.31 41.60
N ALA A 19 15.13 0.19 41.69
CA ALA A 19 16.24 -0.29 40.87
C ALA A 19 16.61 -1.76 41.15
N THR A 20 16.20 -2.30 42.31
CA THR A 20 16.36 -3.71 42.71
C THR A 20 15.28 -4.64 42.16
N GLY A 21 14.38 -4.14 41.30
CA GLY A 21 13.22 -4.89 40.80
C GLY A 21 11.98 -4.73 41.69
N GLY A 22 10.89 -5.31 41.24
CA GLY A 22 9.60 -5.26 41.93
C GLY A 22 8.46 -4.74 41.02
N THR A 23 7.34 -4.37 41.64
CA THR A 23 6.16 -3.89 40.89
C THR A 23 6.37 -2.45 40.45
N ALA A 24 6.14 -2.19 39.16
CA ALA A 24 6.13 -0.84 38.61
C ALA A 24 4.82 -0.11 38.96
N GLN A 25 4.93 1.15 39.37
CA GLN A 25 3.80 2.04 39.61
C GLN A 25 3.63 2.98 38.43
N ARG A 26 2.40 3.09 37.88
CA ARG A 26 2.02 4.07 36.89
C ARG A 26 1.88 5.45 37.54
N LEU A 27 2.51 6.48 36.98
CA LEU A 27 2.47 7.85 37.50
C LEU A 27 1.58 8.77 36.67
N THR A 28 1.46 8.52 35.37
CA THR A 28 0.67 9.36 34.45
C THR A 28 -0.41 8.53 33.73
N THR A 29 -1.43 9.20 33.20
CA THR A 29 -2.62 8.55 32.61
C THR A 29 -3.21 9.33 31.44
N ASN A 30 -2.45 10.24 30.81
CA ASN A 30 -2.93 11.00 29.68
C ASN A 30 -3.04 10.09 28.43
N SER A 31 -3.88 10.49 27.47
CA SER A 31 -4.01 9.78 26.18
C SER A 31 -2.86 10.06 25.20
N ALA A 32 -2.06 11.11 25.44
CA ALA A 32 -0.82 11.35 24.70
C ALA A 32 0.31 10.46 25.21
N SER A 33 1.22 10.08 24.33
CA SER A 33 2.45 9.36 24.74
C SER A 33 3.38 10.28 25.51
N GLU A 34 3.93 9.78 26.60
CA GLU A 34 4.79 10.48 27.56
C GLU A 34 6.14 9.80 27.66
N LEU A 35 7.22 10.53 27.35
CA LEU A 35 8.57 9.99 27.29
C LEU A 35 9.48 10.63 28.36
N PRO A 36 9.93 9.87 29.39
CA PRO A 36 10.74 10.41 30.48
C PRO A 36 12.15 10.75 30.02
N SER A 37 12.68 11.86 30.51
CA SER A 37 14.06 12.28 30.26
C SER A 37 14.96 12.11 31.50
N THR A 38 14.56 12.67 32.64
CA THR A 38 15.42 12.72 33.83
C THR A 38 14.62 12.96 35.12
N PHE A 39 15.24 12.64 36.26
CA PHE A 39 14.76 13.16 37.56
C PHE A 39 15.26 14.60 37.80
N THR A 40 14.49 15.36 38.56
CA THR A 40 15.03 16.61 39.15
C THR A 40 16.20 16.30 40.08
N PRO A 41 17.13 17.25 40.31
CA PRO A 41 18.30 17.02 41.20
C PRO A 41 17.95 16.61 42.63
N ASP A 42 16.79 17.00 43.13
CA ASP A 42 16.27 16.59 44.45
C ASP A 42 15.52 15.26 44.43
N GLY A 43 15.40 14.62 43.26
CA GLY A 43 14.73 13.33 43.08
C GLY A 43 13.22 13.34 43.26
N LYS A 44 12.58 14.52 43.39
CA LYS A 44 11.13 14.62 43.69
C LYS A 44 10.23 14.53 42.45
N TYR A 45 10.74 14.87 41.29
CA TYR A 45 9.97 14.89 40.03
C TYR A 45 10.70 14.16 38.93
N ILE A 46 9.93 13.64 37.97
CA ILE A 46 10.41 13.12 36.71
C ILE A 46 9.99 14.11 35.63
N LEU A 47 10.96 14.56 34.80
CA LEU A 47 10.68 15.36 33.60
C LEU A 47 10.43 14.44 32.42
N PHE A 48 9.48 14.84 31.60
CA PHE A 48 9.11 14.09 30.39
C PHE A 48 8.57 15.03 29.31
N SER A 49 8.65 14.56 28.06
CA SER A 49 8.11 15.27 26.88
C SER A 49 6.81 14.61 26.45
N ALA A 50 5.81 15.42 26.11
CA ALA A 50 4.50 14.98 25.63
C ALA A 50 3.75 16.09 24.91
N SER A 51 2.75 15.73 24.10
CA SER A 51 1.84 16.68 23.42
C SER A 51 0.47 16.70 24.13
N ILE A 52 0.45 17.07 25.43
CA ILE A 52 -0.76 17.00 26.26
C ILE A 52 -1.75 18.14 25.97
N GLN A 53 -1.25 19.31 25.60
CA GLN A 53 -2.07 20.50 25.37
C GLN A 53 -2.57 20.66 23.93
N ASP A 54 -2.21 19.75 23.04
CA ASP A 54 -2.63 19.77 21.65
C ASP A 54 -3.78 18.78 21.39
N PRO A 55 -5.05 19.11 21.76
CA PRO A 55 -6.15 18.22 21.49
C PRO A 55 -6.37 18.08 19.98
N ALA A 56 -6.63 16.87 19.52
CA ALA A 56 -6.76 16.53 18.10
C ALA A 56 -7.78 17.40 17.34
N GLN A 57 -8.84 17.86 18.03
CA GLN A 57 -9.89 18.71 17.46
C GLN A 57 -9.43 20.13 17.16
N SER A 58 -8.39 20.60 17.84
CA SER A 58 -7.85 21.96 17.68
C SER A 58 -6.62 22.04 16.82
N ALA A 59 -6.06 20.88 16.43
CA ALA A 59 -4.83 20.81 15.66
C ALA A 59 -5.08 21.06 14.17
N MET A 60 -4.49 22.09 13.62
CA MET A 60 -4.46 22.34 12.18
C MET A 60 -3.40 21.51 11.45
N PHE A 61 -2.40 21.04 12.18
CA PHE A 61 -1.29 20.20 11.69
C PHE A 61 -1.12 18.98 12.61
N PRO A 62 -0.31 17.98 12.22
CA PRO A 62 -0.08 16.80 13.06
C PRO A 62 0.29 17.18 14.49
N THR A 63 -0.54 16.79 15.44
CA THR A 63 -0.47 17.18 16.85
C THR A 63 0.77 16.63 17.57
N THR A 64 1.35 15.55 17.07
CA THR A 64 2.53 14.91 17.67
C THR A 64 3.85 15.50 17.19
N ALA A 65 3.81 16.50 16.30
CA ALA A 65 5.02 17.11 15.74
C ALA A 65 5.78 17.97 16.76
N MET A 66 5.07 18.60 17.70
CA MET A 66 5.65 19.48 18.71
C MET A 66 5.28 18.97 20.09
N THR A 67 6.29 18.72 20.92
CA THR A 67 6.14 18.27 22.30
C THR A 67 6.39 19.43 23.25
N GLU A 68 5.73 19.46 24.41
CA GLU A 68 6.06 20.33 25.53
C GLU A 68 6.79 19.54 26.61
N LEU A 69 7.44 20.26 27.52
CA LEU A 69 8.12 19.67 28.67
C LEU A 69 7.23 19.74 29.91
N TYR A 70 7.05 18.58 30.53
CA TYR A 70 6.26 18.39 31.74
C TYR A 70 7.09 17.78 32.86
N LYS A 71 6.54 17.79 34.07
CA LYS A 71 7.04 17.03 35.21
C LYS A 71 5.90 16.38 35.98
N VAL A 72 6.16 15.22 36.57
CA VAL A 72 5.24 14.53 37.48
C VAL A 72 5.97 14.19 38.77
N PRO A 73 5.32 14.28 39.96
CA PRO A 73 5.95 13.85 41.22
C PRO A 73 6.33 12.37 41.17
N ALA A 74 7.52 12.03 41.64
CA ALA A 74 8.02 10.65 41.64
C ALA A 74 7.20 9.69 42.56
N ASN A 75 6.39 10.23 43.44
CA ASN A 75 5.45 9.48 44.28
C ASN A 75 4.01 9.52 43.79
N GLY A 76 3.80 10.02 42.57
CA GLY A 76 2.49 10.23 41.95
C GLY A 76 1.88 11.58 42.31
N GLY A 77 0.95 12.03 41.46
CA GLY A 77 0.27 13.30 41.63
C GLY A 77 -0.01 13.99 40.30
N ARG A 78 -0.30 15.28 40.37
CA ARG A 78 -0.65 16.07 39.19
C ARG A 78 0.58 16.36 38.33
N THR A 79 0.43 16.15 37.02
CA THR A 79 1.39 16.61 36.00
C THR A 79 1.36 18.14 35.90
N GLU A 80 2.52 18.76 35.79
CA GLU A 80 2.70 20.19 35.62
C GLU A 80 3.56 20.49 34.40
N GLN A 81 3.17 21.45 33.58
CA GLN A 81 3.98 21.95 32.49
C GLN A 81 5.18 22.74 33.00
N VAL A 82 6.37 22.44 32.47
CA VAL A 82 7.62 23.14 32.76
C VAL A 82 7.93 24.17 31.69
N LEU A 83 7.84 23.78 30.43
CA LEU A 83 8.04 24.64 29.25
C LEU A 83 7.00 24.31 28.20
N GLY A 84 6.47 25.36 27.52
CA GLY A 84 5.73 25.20 26.27
C GLY A 84 6.64 25.10 25.03
N THR A 85 7.95 25.25 25.21
CA THR A 85 8.94 25.06 24.15
C THR A 85 9.23 23.58 23.99
N PRO A 86 9.26 23.04 22.75
CA PRO A 86 9.68 21.67 22.52
C PRO A 86 11.08 21.39 23.07
N ALA A 87 11.14 20.55 24.08
CA ALA A 87 12.38 20.21 24.77
C ALA A 87 12.40 18.70 25.06
N GLU A 88 13.39 18.01 24.51
CA GLU A 88 13.55 16.55 24.62
C GLU A 88 14.93 16.22 25.17
N ALA A 89 15.12 14.97 25.64
CA ALA A 89 16.38 14.48 26.18
C ALA A 89 17.03 15.44 27.20
N VAL A 90 16.26 15.85 28.18
CA VAL A 90 16.67 16.83 29.19
C VAL A 90 17.73 16.27 30.13
N CYS A 91 18.79 17.03 30.38
CA CYS A 91 19.84 16.75 31.37
C CYS A 91 19.97 17.92 32.33
N TYR A 92 19.67 17.73 33.62
CA TYR A 92 19.83 18.74 34.67
C TYR A 92 21.28 18.89 35.14
N ALA A 93 21.66 20.14 35.39
CA ALA A 93 22.80 20.41 36.25
C ALA A 93 22.49 20.00 37.72
N THR A 94 23.46 19.41 38.41
CA THR A 94 23.30 19.00 39.83
C THR A 94 22.91 20.15 40.76
N SER A 95 23.29 21.38 40.38
CA SER A 95 22.87 22.60 41.10
C SER A 95 21.38 22.95 40.96
N GLY A 96 20.70 22.39 39.94
CA GLY A 96 19.33 22.74 39.60
C GLY A 96 19.14 24.13 38.97
N GLU A 97 20.23 24.87 38.72
CA GLU A 97 20.16 26.24 38.19
C GLU A 97 19.89 26.27 36.68
N PHE A 98 20.18 25.22 35.98
CA PHE A 98 19.89 25.08 34.55
C PHE A 98 19.76 23.61 34.17
N PHE A 99 19.20 23.37 32.98
CA PHE A 99 19.24 22.09 32.30
C PHE A 99 19.58 22.27 30.82
N LEU A 100 20.12 21.23 30.23
CA LEU A 100 20.34 21.09 28.79
C LEU A 100 19.18 20.33 28.18
N TYR A 101 18.88 20.64 26.93
CA TYR A 101 17.87 19.90 26.15
C TYR A 101 18.20 19.96 24.67
N GLN A 102 17.71 18.99 23.90
CA GLN A 102 17.62 19.11 22.45
C GLN A 102 16.26 19.72 22.08
N ASP A 103 16.26 20.61 21.11
CA ASP A 103 15.02 21.18 20.59
C ASP A 103 14.32 20.25 19.58
N ARG A 104 13.07 20.55 19.26
CA ARG A 104 12.33 19.94 18.16
C ARG A 104 11.67 21.07 17.36
N LYS A 105 12.03 21.17 16.07
CA LYS A 105 11.56 22.25 15.18
C LYS A 105 10.53 21.78 14.17
N GLY A 106 10.32 20.47 14.07
CA GLY A 106 9.38 19.88 13.12
C GLY A 106 9.20 18.39 13.31
N PHE A 107 8.52 17.77 12.35
CA PHE A 107 8.35 16.32 12.32
C PHE A 107 9.54 15.69 11.59
N GLU A 108 10.43 15.05 12.34
CA GLU A 108 11.58 14.32 11.82
C GLU A 108 11.62 12.92 12.41
N ASP A 109 11.95 11.96 11.54
CA ASP A 109 12.27 10.61 11.95
C ASP A 109 13.61 10.63 12.72
N GLU A 110 13.62 10.09 13.93
CA GLU A 110 14.82 10.07 14.77
C GLU A 110 15.92 9.16 14.22
N TRP A 111 15.57 8.20 13.38
CA TRP A 111 16.51 7.29 12.73
C TRP A 111 17.17 7.87 11.48
N ARG A 112 16.66 9.00 10.96
CA ARG A 112 17.22 9.67 9.80
C ARG A 112 18.64 10.14 10.02
N LYS A 113 19.50 9.91 9.04
CA LYS A 113 20.93 10.30 9.02
C LYS A 113 21.20 11.35 7.94
N HIS A 114 22.33 12.06 8.07
CA HIS A 114 22.85 13.02 7.10
C HIS A 114 21.86 14.14 6.73
N HIS A 115 21.00 14.48 7.69
CA HIS A 115 19.99 15.50 7.47
C HIS A 115 20.55 16.89 7.75
N THR A 116 20.40 17.80 6.79
CA THR A 116 20.71 19.21 6.93
C THR A 116 19.52 20.03 6.48
N SER A 117 18.90 20.75 7.40
CA SER A 117 17.76 21.64 7.10
C SER A 117 17.50 22.61 8.26
N SER A 118 16.50 23.46 8.11
CA SER A 118 16.07 24.39 9.15
C SER A 118 15.40 23.72 10.38
N ILE A 119 15.09 22.42 10.29
CA ILE A 119 14.43 21.67 11.38
C ILE A 119 15.37 20.69 12.08
N THR A 120 16.67 20.63 11.73
CA THR A 120 17.67 19.86 12.48
C THR A 120 17.76 20.33 13.91
N ARG A 121 17.95 19.40 14.82
CA ARG A 121 18.01 19.67 16.26
C ARG A 121 19.30 20.32 16.66
N ASP A 122 19.21 21.24 17.62
CA ASP A 122 20.35 21.85 18.32
C ASP A 122 20.26 21.58 19.82
N ILE A 123 21.38 21.77 20.50
CA ILE A 123 21.46 21.69 21.97
C ILE A 123 21.29 23.08 22.57
N TRP A 124 20.36 23.17 23.50
CA TRP A 124 20.02 24.39 24.22
C TRP A 124 20.24 24.24 25.71
N MET A 125 20.49 25.37 26.38
CA MET A 125 20.52 25.49 27.83
C MET A 125 19.38 26.40 28.28
N TYR A 126 18.60 25.93 29.26
CA TYR A 126 17.56 26.71 29.93
C TYR A 126 17.97 27.02 31.36
N ASN A 127 18.01 28.33 31.70
CA ASN A 127 18.28 28.78 33.07
C ASN A 127 16.97 28.85 33.87
N THR A 128 16.84 28.03 34.91
CA THR A 128 15.59 27.87 35.69
C THR A 128 15.21 29.09 36.50
N LYS A 129 16.18 29.97 36.81
CA LYS A 129 15.96 31.19 37.61
C LYS A 129 15.54 32.37 36.72
N THR A 130 16.14 32.49 35.54
CA THR A 130 15.92 33.67 34.68
C THR A 130 14.97 33.40 33.55
N GLY A 131 14.63 32.13 33.25
CA GLY A 131 13.81 31.73 32.10
C GLY A 131 14.54 31.91 30.76
N LYS A 132 15.85 32.16 30.76
CA LYS A 132 16.60 32.40 29.53
C LYS A 132 16.99 31.08 28.85
N HIS A 133 16.72 31.01 27.52
CA HIS A 133 17.22 29.97 26.63
C HIS A 133 18.51 30.44 25.93
N THR A 134 19.50 29.55 25.82
CA THR A 134 20.75 29.82 25.13
C THR A 134 21.08 28.64 24.21
N ASN A 135 21.21 28.88 22.90
CA ASN A 135 21.63 27.87 21.93
C ASN A 135 23.15 27.63 22.11
N LEU A 136 23.54 26.36 22.26
CA LEU A 136 24.93 25.96 22.47
C LEU A 136 25.63 25.48 21.22
N THR A 137 24.91 24.95 20.22
CA THR A 137 25.53 24.27 19.07
C THR A 137 25.31 24.98 17.74
N ASN A 138 24.12 25.40 17.36
CA ASN A 138 23.78 26.09 16.11
C ASN A 138 24.46 25.47 14.88
N HIS A 139 24.21 24.18 14.64
CA HIS A 139 24.83 23.40 13.58
C HIS A 139 23.82 23.12 12.45
N ALA A 140 24.31 23.02 11.19
CA ALA A 140 23.43 22.71 10.06
C ALA A 140 22.92 21.27 10.05
N GLY A 141 23.65 20.34 10.66
CA GLY A 141 23.24 18.94 10.87
C GLY A 141 22.66 18.71 12.27
N GLU A 142 22.39 17.46 12.59
CA GLU A 142 21.77 17.06 13.85
C GLU A 142 22.75 17.05 15.02
N ASP A 143 22.37 17.69 16.12
CA ASP A 143 23.01 17.58 17.45
C ASP A 143 21.98 17.09 18.46
N ARG A 144 22.26 15.98 19.19
CA ARG A 144 21.28 15.26 20.03
C ARG A 144 21.87 14.82 21.37
N ASN A 145 20.98 14.38 22.28
CA ASN A 145 21.33 13.74 23.55
C ASN A 145 22.37 14.49 24.38
N PRO A 146 22.11 15.71 24.85
CA PRO A 146 23.05 16.45 25.65
C PRO A 146 23.23 15.83 27.03
N ILE A 147 24.46 15.67 27.47
CA ILE A 147 24.81 15.18 28.79
C ILE A 147 25.85 16.12 29.40
N LEU A 148 25.63 16.50 30.65
CA LEU A 148 26.58 17.31 31.41
C LEU A 148 27.56 16.38 32.14
N SER A 149 28.86 16.71 32.10
CA SER A 149 29.88 15.99 32.90
C SER A 149 29.57 16.09 34.39
N PRO A 150 30.03 15.15 35.24
CA PRO A 150 29.75 15.15 36.67
C PRO A 150 30.22 16.40 37.41
N ASP A 151 31.27 17.05 36.93
CA ASP A 151 31.77 18.33 37.44
C ASP A 151 31.02 19.56 36.92
N GLY A 152 30.06 19.38 36.02
CA GLY A 152 29.25 20.42 35.43
C GLY A 152 29.97 21.33 34.43
N LYS A 153 31.19 20.99 33.98
CA LYS A 153 32.02 21.87 33.16
C LYS A 153 32.03 21.54 31.68
N SER A 154 31.67 20.34 31.31
CA SER A 154 31.68 19.90 29.90
C SER A 154 30.35 19.31 29.49
N VAL A 155 29.99 19.52 28.23
CA VAL A 155 28.78 18.97 27.59
C VAL A 155 29.23 17.89 26.61
N TYR A 156 28.61 16.74 26.67
CA TYR A 156 28.73 15.65 25.69
C TYR A 156 27.45 15.60 24.85
N ILE A 157 27.60 15.36 23.56
CA ILE A 157 26.50 15.30 22.59
C ILE A 157 26.72 14.20 21.56
N LEU A 158 25.67 13.76 20.93
CA LEU A 158 25.73 13.02 19.65
C LEU A 158 25.62 14.00 18.49
N SER A 159 26.58 13.95 17.56
CA SER A 159 26.60 14.79 16.37
C SER A 159 27.07 14.02 15.15
N GLU A 160 26.51 14.33 13.97
CA GLU A 160 26.91 13.70 12.72
C GLU A 160 27.85 14.55 11.84
N ARG A 161 28.57 15.50 12.44
CA ARG A 161 29.45 16.48 11.76
C ARG A 161 30.49 15.88 10.84
N GLU A 162 30.93 14.65 11.11
CA GLU A 162 31.92 13.91 10.30
C GLU A 162 31.29 12.73 9.54
N GLY A 163 30.03 12.81 9.21
CA GLY A 163 29.33 11.86 8.34
C GLY A 163 28.58 10.72 9.04
N SER A 164 28.79 10.50 10.35
CA SER A 164 27.99 9.56 11.17
C SER A 164 27.90 10.09 12.60
N PHE A 165 26.80 9.77 13.30
CA PHE A 165 26.70 10.16 14.70
C PHE A 165 27.84 9.58 15.52
N ASN A 166 28.53 10.44 16.21
CA ASN A 166 29.59 10.13 17.15
C ASN A 166 29.44 10.99 18.42
N VAL A 167 30.13 10.60 19.48
CA VAL A 167 30.16 11.39 20.70
C VAL A 167 31.17 12.52 20.54
N TYR A 168 30.73 13.74 20.80
CA TYR A 168 31.57 14.93 20.89
C TYR A 168 31.45 15.56 22.26
N ASN A 169 32.48 16.34 22.69
CA ASN A 169 32.38 17.15 23.89
C ASN A 169 32.93 18.55 23.69
N PHE A 170 32.43 19.49 24.48
CA PHE A 170 32.93 20.86 24.56
C PHE A 170 32.81 21.41 25.98
N PRO A 171 33.70 22.32 26.42
CA PRO A 171 33.54 23.05 27.67
C PRO A 171 32.25 23.94 27.64
N LEU A 172 31.50 23.96 28.73
CA LEU A 172 30.26 24.73 28.81
C LEU A 172 30.48 26.25 28.63
N ASP A 173 31.65 26.75 29.03
CA ASP A 173 32.09 28.14 28.89
C ASP A 173 32.72 28.46 27.54
N ASN A 174 33.01 27.46 26.72
CA ASN A 174 33.57 27.63 25.36
C ASN A 174 33.03 26.59 24.38
N THR A 175 31.81 26.82 23.91
CA THR A 175 31.06 25.92 22.99
C THR A 175 31.75 25.74 21.63
N GLN A 176 32.68 26.61 21.26
CA GLN A 176 33.41 26.52 19.99
C GLN A 176 34.58 25.50 20.08
N SER A 177 34.97 25.08 21.27
CA SER A 177 36.06 24.11 21.47
C SER A 177 35.56 22.67 21.47
N LEU A 178 34.79 22.30 20.40
CA LEU A 178 34.24 20.96 20.22
C LEU A 178 35.35 19.96 19.89
N LYS A 179 35.33 18.79 20.54
CA LYS A 179 36.29 17.69 20.33
C LYS A 179 35.56 16.37 20.11
N THR A 180 36.06 15.57 19.17
CA THR A 180 35.60 14.22 18.90
C THR A 180 36.02 13.28 20.04
N VAL A 181 35.09 12.49 20.58
CA VAL A 181 35.33 11.47 21.61
C VAL A 181 35.32 10.07 21.01
N THR A 182 34.45 9.81 20.06
CA THR A 182 34.39 8.56 19.27
C THR A 182 34.51 8.87 17.78
N SER A 183 34.98 7.89 16.97
CA SER A 183 35.24 8.06 15.54
C SER A 183 34.74 6.87 14.70
N PHE A 184 33.57 6.36 15.03
CA PHE A 184 32.94 5.28 14.28
C PHE A 184 32.43 5.78 12.92
N LYS A 185 32.42 4.90 11.88
CA LYS A 185 32.09 5.31 10.52
C LYS A 185 30.97 4.51 9.86
N THR A 186 30.75 3.27 10.30
CA THR A 186 29.79 2.37 9.64
C THR A 186 28.37 2.57 10.15
N HIS A 187 28.21 2.61 11.47
CA HIS A 187 26.92 2.78 12.13
C HIS A 187 26.92 4.05 12.98
N PRO A 188 25.77 4.66 13.23
CA PRO A 188 25.66 5.77 14.16
C PRO A 188 25.82 5.29 15.61
N VAL A 189 26.40 6.14 16.44
CA VAL A 189 26.32 6.03 17.90
C VAL A 189 24.94 6.51 18.35
N ARG A 190 24.27 5.75 19.25
CA ARG A 190 22.94 6.05 19.77
C ARG A 190 22.88 5.94 21.29
N PHE A 191 21.81 6.46 21.89
CA PHE A 191 21.46 6.26 23.30
C PHE A 191 22.59 6.63 24.29
N LEU A 192 23.18 7.80 24.06
CA LEU A 192 24.28 8.30 24.92
C LEU A 192 23.80 8.56 26.36
N SER A 193 24.50 8.03 27.30
CA SER A 193 24.34 8.26 28.73
C SER A 193 25.70 8.34 29.46
N MET A 194 25.70 8.82 30.69
CA MET A 194 26.93 8.93 31.50
C MET A 194 26.65 8.62 32.97
N SER A 195 27.50 7.85 33.59
CA SER A 195 27.45 7.59 35.01
C SER A 195 28.09 8.72 35.85
N HIS A 196 27.85 8.72 37.16
CA HIS A 196 28.42 9.73 38.07
C HIS A 196 29.94 9.77 38.12
N ASP A 197 30.63 8.69 37.74
CA ASP A 197 32.08 8.64 37.66
C ASP A 197 32.65 9.10 36.30
N GLY A 198 31.77 9.59 35.40
CA GLY A 198 32.14 10.08 34.09
C GLY A 198 32.32 9.00 33.02
N THR A 199 31.90 7.75 33.30
CA THR A 199 31.92 6.69 32.30
C THR A 199 30.75 6.88 31.36
N LEU A 200 31.02 7.04 30.05
CA LEU A 200 30.02 7.06 28.97
C LEU A 200 29.47 5.65 28.73
N CYS A 201 28.19 5.58 28.41
CA CYS A 201 27.53 4.38 27.88
C CYS A 201 26.72 4.76 26.64
N TYR A 202 26.86 4.00 25.57
CA TYR A 202 26.17 4.22 24.31
C TYR A 202 25.99 2.94 23.50
N ALA A 203 25.07 2.92 22.59
CA ALA A 203 24.90 1.83 21.63
C ALA A 203 25.67 2.13 20.34
N TYR A 204 26.29 1.11 19.78
CA TYR A 204 26.92 1.11 18.48
C TYR A 204 26.87 -0.29 17.88
N ASP A 205 26.49 -0.39 16.61
CA ASP A 205 26.46 -1.66 15.86
C ASP A 205 25.65 -2.78 16.56
N GLY A 206 24.49 -2.43 17.16
CA GLY A 206 23.63 -3.37 17.89
C GLY A 206 24.14 -3.80 19.26
N GLU A 207 25.24 -3.24 19.72
CA GLU A 207 25.91 -3.61 20.97
C GLU A 207 26.02 -2.41 21.92
N ILE A 208 26.16 -2.65 23.21
CA ILE A 208 26.37 -1.61 24.22
C ILE A 208 27.85 -1.47 24.54
N TYR A 209 28.33 -0.25 24.51
CA TYR A 209 29.73 0.11 24.84
C TYR A 209 29.80 1.02 26.05
N THR A 210 30.88 0.86 26.83
CA THR A 210 31.26 1.80 27.86
C THR A 210 32.62 2.40 27.55
N GLN A 211 32.82 3.68 27.91
CA GLN A 211 34.08 4.39 27.66
C GLN A 211 34.34 5.42 28.76
N LYS A 212 35.53 5.44 29.31
CA LYS A 212 35.96 6.44 30.33
C LYS A 212 36.99 7.40 29.74
N GLY A 213 36.59 8.67 29.63
CA GLY A 213 37.40 9.71 28.99
C GLY A 213 37.78 9.34 27.55
N ASN A 214 39.08 9.37 27.23
CA ASN A 214 39.60 9.01 25.92
C ASN A 214 40.09 7.55 25.83
N ALA A 215 39.69 6.68 26.76
CA ALA A 215 40.02 5.25 26.69
C ALA A 215 39.35 4.59 25.48
N THR A 216 39.91 3.45 25.05
CA THR A 216 39.27 2.65 23.99
C THR A 216 37.89 2.18 24.44
N PRO A 217 36.84 2.33 23.60
CA PRO A 217 35.53 1.79 23.91
C PRO A 217 35.56 0.29 24.24
N GLN A 218 34.88 -0.10 25.30
CA GLN A 218 34.76 -1.49 25.74
C GLN A 218 33.34 -1.97 25.49
N LYS A 219 33.19 -3.03 24.69
CA LYS A 219 31.92 -3.71 24.52
C LYS A 219 31.49 -4.34 25.85
N THR A 220 30.23 -4.19 26.20
CA THR A 220 29.64 -4.85 27.37
C THR A 220 29.06 -6.19 26.92
N ASP A 221 29.59 -7.28 27.50
CA ASP A 221 29.02 -8.61 27.25
C ASP A 221 27.71 -8.77 28.02
N ILE A 222 26.65 -9.08 27.32
CA ILE A 222 25.32 -9.26 27.90
C ILE A 222 24.77 -10.60 27.42
N ASP A 223 24.56 -11.50 28.38
CA ASP A 223 23.88 -12.77 28.12
C ASP A 223 22.40 -12.63 28.41
N ILE A 224 21.59 -12.83 27.38
CA ILE A 224 20.12 -12.82 27.46
C ILE A 224 19.63 -14.26 27.34
N VAL A 225 19.10 -14.80 28.43
CA VAL A 225 18.43 -16.09 28.43
C VAL A 225 16.94 -15.87 28.17
N ARG A 226 16.47 -16.40 27.05
CA ARG A 226 15.04 -16.38 26.67
C ARG A 226 14.66 -17.69 26.03
N ASP A 227 13.39 -18.07 26.16
CA ASP A 227 12.86 -19.21 25.41
C ASP A 227 12.86 -18.88 23.92
N ASP A 228 13.27 -19.84 23.10
CA ASP A 228 13.14 -19.73 21.65
C ASP A 228 11.66 -19.59 21.29
N GLN A 229 11.33 -18.52 20.56
CA GLN A 229 10.01 -18.39 19.98
C GLN A 229 9.93 -19.25 18.72
N ASP A 230 8.80 -19.90 18.53
CA ASP A 230 8.52 -20.62 17.30
C ASP A 230 8.65 -19.65 16.11
N LYS A 231 9.54 -20.00 15.18
CA LYS A 231 9.72 -19.23 13.94
C LYS A 231 8.51 -19.37 13.00
N ILE A 232 7.75 -20.45 13.18
CA ILE A 232 6.55 -20.75 12.39
C ILE A 232 5.32 -20.40 13.21
N ALA A 233 4.50 -19.51 12.68
CA ALA A 233 3.22 -19.13 13.25
C ALA A 233 2.06 -19.77 12.50
N ASP A 234 1.11 -20.36 13.24
CA ASP A 234 -0.19 -20.77 12.71
C ASP A 234 -1.14 -19.55 12.73
N LEU A 235 -1.45 -19.04 11.56
CA LEU A 235 -2.25 -17.82 11.40
C LEU A 235 -3.62 -18.16 10.77
N THR A 236 -4.65 -17.45 11.22
CA THR A 236 -6.00 -17.55 10.66
C THR A 236 -6.56 -16.18 10.40
N PHE A 237 -6.98 -15.93 9.17
CA PHE A 237 -7.58 -14.67 8.76
C PHE A 237 -9.00 -14.89 8.24
N THR A 238 -9.92 -14.06 8.71
CA THR A 238 -11.32 -13.99 8.25
C THR A 238 -11.65 -12.65 7.58
N ASN A 239 -10.66 -11.78 7.54
CA ASN A 239 -10.69 -10.47 6.90
C ASN A 239 -9.28 -10.09 6.40
N GLY A 240 -9.09 -8.87 5.90
CA GLY A 240 -7.76 -8.35 5.50
C GLY A 240 -7.31 -8.79 4.11
N ALA A 241 -8.22 -9.25 3.24
CA ALA A 241 -7.88 -9.47 1.84
C ALA A 241 -7.47 -8.15 1.17
N THR A 242 -6.31 -8.14 0.49
CA THR A 242 -5.75 -6.94 -0.14
C THR A 242 -6.09 -6.80 -1.62
N SER A 243 -6.46 -7.89 -2.26
CA SER A 243 -6.96 -7.94 -3.64
C SER A 243 -7.79 -9.20 -3.84
N GLY A 244 -8.62 -9.22 -4.88
CA GLY A 244 -9.41 -10.40 -5.22
C GLY A 244 -9.96 -10.34 -6.63
N THR A 245 -10.26 -11.51 -7.18
CA THR A 245 -10.90 -11.70 -8.48
C THR A 245 -11.90 -12.83 -8.41
N VAL A 246 -12.97 -12.73 -9.20
CA VAL A 246 -14.05 -13.71 -9.26
C VAL A 246 -13.82 -14.65 -10.45
N SER A 247 -14.10 -15.93 -10.27
CA SER A 247 -14.11 -16.88 -11.39
C SER A 247 -15.21 -16.51 -12.41
N PRO A 248 -15.02 -16.79 -13.71
CA PRO A 248 -16.03 -16.50 -14.74
C PRO A 248 -17.44 -17.01 -14.43
N ASP A 249 -17.55 -18.17 -13.80
CA ASP A 249 -18.83 -18.77 -13.39
C ASP A 249 -19.41 -18.21 -12.09
N GLY A 250 -18.73 -17.26 -11.44
CA GLY A 250 -19.18 -16.62 -10.19
C GLY A 250 -19.14 -17.49 -8.94
N LYS A 251 -18.56 -18.70 -9.00
CA LYS A 251 -18.61 -19.68 -7.89
C LYS A 251 -17.41 -19.63 -6.97
N GLN A 252 -16.34 -18.99 -7.37
CA GLN A 252 -15.06 -18.91 -6.63
C GLN A 252 -14.53 -17.48 -6.61
N ILE A 253 -13.86 -17.11 -5.53
CA ILE A 253 -13.07 -15.89 -5.42
C ILE A 253 -11.65 -16.28 -5.07
N ALA A 254 -10.68 -15.90 -5.91
CA ALA A 254 -9.28 -15.89 -5.55
C ALA A 254 -8.93 -14.55 -4.91
N PHE A 255 -8.18 -14.57 -3.80
CA PHE A 255 -7.82 -13.38 -3.05
C PHE A 255 -6.45 -13.54 -2.39
N ILE A 256 -5.86 -12.41 -1.99
CA ILE A 256 -4.57 -12.38 -1.31
C ILE A 256 -4.77 -11.91 0.12
N VAL A 257 -4.23 -12.69 1.06
CA VAL A 257 -4.12 -12.32 2.47
C VAL A 257 -2.67 -12.52 2.90
N ARG A 258 -2.08 -11.48 3.48
CA ARG A 258 -0.69 -11.48 3.94
C ARG A 258 0.32 -12.04 2.92
N GLY A 259 0.16 -11.63 1.66
CA GLY A 259 1.04 -12.05 0.58
C GLY A 259 0.65 -13.37 -0.10
N GLU A 260 -0.10 -14.25 0.54
CA GLU A 260 -0.45 -15.57 0.04
C GLU A 260 -1.78 -15.61 -0.71
N VAL A 261 -1.85 -16.45 -1.74
CA VAL A 261 -3.05 -16.66 -2.57
C VAL A 261 -3.95 -17.72 -1.96
N PHE A 262 -5.23 -17.37 -1.83
CA PHE A 262 -6.30 -18.25 -1.41
C PHE A 262 -7.44 -18.25 -2.43
N VAL A 263 -8.21 -19.34 -2.44
CA VAL A 263 -9.48 -19.40 -3.18
C VAL A 263 -10.58 -19.87 -2.26
N THR A 264 -11.69 -19.14 -2.22
CA THR A 264 -12.89 -19.52 -1.45
C THR A 264 -14.09 -19.72 -2.35
N SER A 265 -15.04 -20.56 -1.90
CA SER A 265 -16.35 -20.68 -2.54
C SER A 265 -17.21 -19.45 -2.23
N THR A 266 -17.98 -18.98 -3.22
CA THR A 266 -18.91 -17.86 -3.02
C THR A 266 -20.20 -18.25 -2.26
N ASP A 267 -20.52 -19.54 -2.17
CA ASP A 267 -21.72 -20.07 -1.52
C ASP A 267 -21.43 -20.80 -0.20
N TYR A 268 -20.21 -21.32 -0.07
CA TYR A 268 -19.77 -22.09 1.10
C TYR A 268 -18.47 -21.50 1.62
N ALA A 269 -18.24 -21.50 2.90
CA ALA A 269 -17.01 -20.95 3.50
C ALA A 269 -15.76 -21.83 3.29
N THR A 270 -15.79 -22.77 2.32
CA THR A 270 -14.66 -23.64 2.01
C THR A 270 -13.55 -22.83 1.34
N THR A 271 -12.41 -22.73 2.01
CA THR A 271 -11.25 -21.94 1.57
C THR A 271 -10.03 -22.83 1.41
N LYS A 272 -9.27 -22.64 0.34
CA LYS A 272 -8.06 -23.37 0.01
C LYS A 272 -6.90 -22.41 -0.14
N GLN A 273 -5.77 -22.70 0.53
CA GLN A 273 -4.49 -22.04 0.28
C GLN A 273 -3.90 -22.56 -1.03
N ILE A 274 -3.44 -21.65 -1.89
CA ILE A 274 -2.83 -21.96 -3.19
C ILE A 274 -1.31 -21.84 -3.11
N THR A 275 -0.80 -20.78 -2.48
CA THR A 275 0.65 -20.55 -2.33
C THR A 275 1.04 -20.64 -0.85
N GLN A 276 2.28 -21.03 -0.60
CA GLN A 276 2.89 -21.04 0.73
C GLN A 276 4.36 -20.66 0.59
N THR A 277 4.62 -19.36 0.61
CA THR A 277 5.96 -18.79 0.42
C THR A 277 6.16 -17.62 1.38
N PRO A 278 7.39 -17.25 1.74
CA PRO A 278 7.61 -16.00 2.49
C PRO A 278 7.47 -14.74 1.62
N ALA A 279 7.37 -14.89 0.29
CA ALA A 279 7.32 -13.79 -0.66
C ALA A 279 5.90 -13.29 -0.89
N ARG A 280 5.78 -12.17 -1.58
CA ARG A 280 4.50 -11.55 -1.94
C ARG A 280 4.01 -12.05 -3.29
N GLU A 281 2.72 -12.37 -3.36
CA GLU A 281 1.96 -12.58 -4.58
C GLU A 281 1.10 -11.36 -4.93
N ALA A 282 0.82 -11.16 -6.23
CA ALA A 282 0.00 -10.06 -6.76
C ALA A 282 -0.66 -10.39 -8.09
N GLY A 283 -1.68 -9.63 -8.48
CA GLY A 283 -2.26 -9.67 -9.83
C GLY A 283 -2.94 -10.99 -10.16
N LEU A 284 -4.07 -11.26 -9.52
CA LEU A 284 -4.84 -12.51 -9.71
C LEU A 284 -5.75 -12.46 -10.93
N THR A 285 -5.80 -13.55 -11.70
CA THR A 285 -6.79 -13.75 -12.77
C THR A 285 -7.14 -15.21 -12.95
N PHE A 286 -8.43 -15.51 -13.13
CA PHE A 286 -8.89 -16.84 -13.54
C PHE A 286 -8.87 -17.00 -15.06
N ALA A 287 -8.50 -18.19 -15.51
CA ALA A 287 -8.74 -18.58 -16.89
C ALA A 287 -10.24 -18.84 -17.12
N PRO A 288 -10.71 -18.77 -18.39
CA PRO A 288 -12.13 -19.06 -18.73
C PRO A 288 -12.59 -20.48 -18.35
N ASP A 289 -11.65 -21.39 -18.06
CA ASP A 289 -11.96 -22.77 -17.63
C ASP A 289 -12.35 -22.89 -16.14
N ASN A 290 -12.32 -21.82 -15.36
CA ASN A 290 -12.53 -21.76 -13.91
C ASN A 290 -11.59 -22.67 -13.08
N ARG A 291 -10.58 -23.28 -13.70
CA ARG A 291 -9.71 -24.32 -13.14
C ARG A 291 -8.22 -23.96 -13.19
N THR A 292 -7.90 -22.84 -13.82
CA THR A 292 -6.55 -22.30 -13.94
C THR A 292 -6.54 -20.87 -13.38
N LEU A 293 -5.58 -20.58 -12.51
CA LEU A 293 -5.35 -19.26 -11.93
C LEU A 293 -3.95 -18.80 -12.33
N ALA A 294 -3.81 -17.54 -12.74
CA ALA A 294 -2.52 -16.91 -12.96
C ALA A 294 -2.31 -15.78 -11.95
N TYR A 295 -1.08 -15.61 -11.51
CA TYR A 295 -0.63 -14.57 -10.59
C TYR A 295 0.87 -14.29 -10.76
N ALA A 296 1.33 -13.20 -10.20
CA ALA A 296 2.74 -12.88 -10.07
C ALA A 296 3.25 -13.17 -8.66
N SER A 297 4.50 -13.62 -8.54
CA SER A 297 5.17 -13.86 -7.27
C SER A 297 6.61 -13.35 -7.33
N GLU A 298 7.10 -12.76 -6.24
CA GLU A 298 8.47 -12.26 -6.12
C GLU A 298 9.43 -13.28 -5.46
N ARG A 299 9.00 -14.54 -5.29
CA ARG A 299 9.72 -15.59 -4.54
C ARG A 299 11.15 -15.89 -5.03
N ASN A 300 11.48 -15.54 -6.26
CA ASN A 300 12.83 -15.72 -6.83
C ASN A 300 13.60 -14.39 -6.93
N GLY A 301 13.20 -13.41 -6.14
CA GLY A 301 13.90 -12.14 -6.03
C GLY A 301 13.48 -11.08 -7.06
N ASN A 302 12.62 -11.42 -8.01
CA ASN A 302 11.93 -10.50 -8.92
C ASN A 302 10.54 -11.05 -9.28
N TRP A 303 9.68 -10.20 -9.77
CA TRP A 303 8.31 -10.56 -10.13
C TRP A 303 8.28 -11.51 -11.34
N GLN A 304 7.71 -12.71 -11.14
CA GLN A 304 7.53 -13.72 -12.17
C GLN A 304 6.08 -14.20 -12.19
N LEU A 305 5.63 -14.65 -13.37
CA LEU A 305 4.29 -15.20 -13.57
C LEU A 305 4.24 -16.68 -13.20
N PHE A 306 3.19 -17.05 -12.48
CA PHE A 306 2.88 -18.43 -12.12
C PHE A 306 1.49 -18.81 -12.59
N LEU A 307 1.32 -20.08 -12.92
CA LEU A 307 0.05 -20.71 -13.22
C LEU A 307 -0.20 -21.81 -12.20
N ALA A 308 -1.31 -21.73 -11.48
CA ALA A 308 -1.82 -22.81 -10.65
C ALA A 308 -3.01 -23.47 -11.34
N LYS A 309 -3.01 -24.79 -11.46
CA LYS A 309 -4.04 -25.55 -12.16
C LYS A 309 -4.50 -26.74 -11.34
N ILE A 310 -5.81 -26.99 -11.34
CA ILE A 310 -6.39 -28.20 -10.76
C ILE A 310 -5.97 -29.41 -11.61
N ALA A 311 -5.21 -30.37 -11.02
CA ALA A 311 -4.64 -31.50 -11.74
C ALA A 311 -5.69 -32.52 -12.16
N ARG A 312 -6.62 -32.86 -11.27
CA ARG A 312 -7.62 -33.91 -11.49
C ARG A 312 -8.83 -33.36 -12.25
N LYS A 313 -9.23 -34.07 -13.32
CA LYS A 313 -10.35 -33.66 -14.19
C LYS A 313 -11.71 -33.67 -13.49
N GLU A 314 -11.88 -34.61 -12.55
CA GLU A 314 -13.10 -34.80 -11.76
C GLU A 314 -13.31 -33.72 -10.68
N GLU A 315 -12.28 -32.93 -10.35
CA GLU A 315 -12.37 -31.86 -9.36
C GLU A 315 -12.74 -30.54 -10.06
N ALA A 316 -13.90 -29.98 -9.72
CA ALA A 316 -14.50 -28.86 -10.45
C ALA A 316 -13.95 -27.49 -10.07
N ASN A 317 -13.45 -27.30 -8.82
CA ASN A 317 -13.09 -26.00 -8.28
C ASN A 317 -11.90 -26.09 -7.30
N PHE A 318 -11.20 -24.97 -7.08
CA PHE A 318 -10.03 -24.91 -6.21
C PHE A 318 -10.34 -25.20 -4.74
N PRO A 319 -11.43 -24.70 -4.12
CA PRO A 319 -11.72 -24.97 -2.71
C PRO A 319 -11.76 -26.46 -2.36
N ASN A 320 -12.20 -27.29 -3.28
CA ASN A 320 -12.32 -28.74 -3.10
C ASN A 320 -11.21 -29.56 -3.81
N ALA A 321 -10.28 -28.89 -4.49
CA ALA A 321 -9.19 -29.57 -5.20
C ALA A 321 -8.22 -30.24 -4.22
N THR A 322 -7.83 -31.49 -4.52
CA THR A 322 -6.86 -32.24 -3.73
C THR A 322 -5.43 -32.03 -4.22
N ILE A 323 -5.24 -31.85 -5.53
CA ILE A 323 -3.94 -31.62 -6.15
C ILE A 323 -4.01 -30.38 -7.03
N ILE A 324 -3.14 -29.41 -6.73
CA ILE A 324 -2.92 -28.22 -7.53
C ILE A 324 -1.49 -28.25 -8.05
N GLU A 325 -1.35 -28.18 -9.37
CA GLU A 325 -0.05 -28.05 -10.03
C GLU A 325 0.27 -26.58 -10.23
N GLU A 326 1.43 -26.15 -9.72
CA GLU A 326 1.95 -24.81 -9.90
C GLU A 326 3.17 -24.84 -10.85
N LYS A 327 3.22 -23.87 -11.78
CA LYS A 327 4.34 -23.75 -12.73
C LYS A 327 4.68 -22.29 -12.96
N VAL A 328 5.98 -21.97 -12.98
CA VAL A 328 6.44 -20.66 -13.44
C VAL A 328 6.25 -20.55 -14.95
N LEU A 329 5.73 -19.42 -15.39
CA LEU A 329 5.56 -19.09 -16.80
C LEU A 329 6.63 -18.07 -17.21
N LEU A 330 7.44 -18.40 -18.23
CA LEU A 330 8.52 -17.53 -18.73
C LEU A 330 9.54 -17.10 -17.65
N PRO A 331 10.27 -18.06 -17.04
CA PRO A 331 11.23 -17.71 -15.99
C PRO A 331 12.31 -16.74 -16.48
N SER A 332 12.63 -15.72 -15.69
CA SER A 332 13.68 -14.75 -15.96
C SER A 332 14.29 -14.24 -14.66
N THR A 333 15.56 -13.92 -14.68
CA THR A 333 16.27 -13.29 -13.56
C THR A 333 16.48 -11.80 -13.76
N THR A 334 16.20 -11.27 -14.94
CA THR A 334 16.51 -9.88 -15.33
C THR A 334 15.28 -9.04 -15.63
N VAL A 335 14.12 -9.67 -15.88
CA VAL A 335 12.90 -9.01 -16.33
C VAL A 335 11.79 -9.29 -15.33
N GLU A 336 11.08 -8.27 -14.90
CA GLU A 336 9.91 -8.38 -14.03
C GLU A 336 8.62 -8.51 -14.84
N ARG A 337 7.73 -9.43 -14.40
CA ARG A 337 6.44 -9.67 -15.05
C ARG A 337 5.33 -9.79 -14.03
N ALA A 338 4.29 -8.98 -14.18
CA ALA A 338 3.20 -8.92 -13.23
C ALA A 338 1.84 -8.63 -13.91
N TYR A 339 0.77 -8.66 -13.13
CA TYR A 339 -0.60 -8.31 -13.53
C TYR A 339 -1.11 -9.10 -14.76
N PRO A 340 -1.13 -10.44 -14.67
CA PRO A 340 -1.59 -11.26 -15.78
C PRO A 340 -3.09 -11.12 -16.04
N GLN A 341 -3.51 -11.25 -17.32
CA GLN A 341 -4.91 -11.38 -17.72
C GLN A 341 -5.02 -12.40 -18.86
N PHE A 342 -5.88 -13.41 -18.70
CA PHE A 342 -6.15 -14.36 -19.77
C PHE A 342 -6.93 -13.70 -20.93
N SER A 343 -6.64 -14.13 -22.15
CA SER A 343 -7.49 -13.83 -23.30
C SER A 343 -8.87 -14.48 -23.12
N PRO A 344 -9.93 -13.95 -23.76
CA PRO A 344 -11.30 -14.49 -23.64
C PRO A 344 -11.41 -15.98 -24.04
N ASP A 345 -10.55 -16.46 -24.95
CA ASP A 345 -10.49 -17.87 -25.36
C ASP A 345 -9.55 -18.75 -24.51
N GLY A 346 -8.84 -18.14 -23.55
CA GLY A 346 -7.92 -18.80 -22.62
C GLY A 346 -6.60 -19.31 -23.24
N LYS A 347 -6.30 -18.96 -24.50
CA LYS A 347 -5.09 -19.44 -25.17
C LYS A 347 -3.89 -18.55 -24.97
N GLU A 348 -4.09 -17.32 -24.59
CA GLU A 348 -3.06 -16.33 -24.40
C GLU A 348 -3.16 -15.69 -23.01
N LEU A 349 -2.04 -15.15 -22.53
CA LEU A 349 -1.96 -14.38 -21.30
C LEU A 349 -1.26 -13.06 -21.60
N ALA A 350 -1.94 -11.95 -21.33
CA ALA A 350 -1.33 -10.64 -21.31
C ALA A 350 -0.72 -10.37 -19.94
N PHE A 351 0.32 -9.55 -19.89
CA PHE A 351 0.99 -9.16 -18.64
C PHE A 351 1.78 -7.86 -18.84
N ILE A 352 2.10 -7.21 -17.74
CA ILE A 352 2.97 -6.04 -17.74
C ILE A 352 4.41 -6.50 -17.47
N GLU A 353 5.33 -6.12 -18.35
CA GLU A 353 6.76 -6.37 -18.23
C GLU A 353 7.48 -5.07 -17.87
N ASP A 354 8.41 -5.15 -16.88
CA ASP A 354 9.18 -4.02 -16.35
C ASP A 354 8.32 -2.77 -16.04
N ARG A 355 7.08 -3.01 -15.63
CA ARG A 355 6.08 -2.03 -15.18
C ARG A 355 5.50 -1.09 -16.24
N ASN A 356 6.01 -1.09 -17.46
CA ASN A 356 5.61 -0.13 -18.50
C ASN A 356 5.31 -0.74 -19.87
N ARG A 357 5.55 -2.03 -20.08
CA ARG A 357 5.31 -2.68 -21.37
C ARG A 357 4.18 -3.70 -21.26
N LEU A 358 3.17 -3.56 -22.08
CA LEU A 358 2.14 -4.59 -22.24
C LEU A 358 2.65 -5.65 -23.21
N MET A 359 2.67 -6.89 -22.75
CA MET A 359 3.15 -8.06 -23.47
C MET A 359 2.06 -9.13 -23.51
N VAL A 360 2.14 -10.02 -24.48
CA VAL A 360 1.26 -11.20 -24.58
C VAL A 360 2.10 -12.45 -24.84
N VAL A 361 1.81 -13.52 -24.12
CA VAL A 361 2.37 -14.84 -24.37
C VAL A 361 1.29 -15.81 -24.82
N ASN A 362 1.57 -16.60 -25.87
CA ASN A 362 0.76 -17.75 -26.24
C ASN A 362 1.10 -18.91 -25.29
N LEU A 363 0.08 -19.47 -24.62
CA LEU A 363 0.27 -20.45 -23.54
C LEU A 363 0.77 -21.81 -24.03
N ASP A 364 0.49 -22.18 -25.28
CA ASP A 364 0.97 -23.45 -25.87
C ASP A 364 2.39 -23.32 -26.41
N THR A 365 2.61 -22.33 -27.28
CA THR A 365 3.88 -22.16 -28.00
C THR A 365 4.95 -21.42 -27.20
N LYS A 366 4.58 -20.74 -26.10
CA LYS A 366 5.41 -19.85 -25.29
C LYS A 366 5.99 -18.64 -26.06
N LYS A 367 5.50 -18.38 -27.25
CA LYS A 367 5.86 -17.19 -28.02
C LYS A 367 5.34 -15.93 -27.33
N VAL A 368 6.23 -14.96 -27.11
CA VAL A 368 5.90 -13.65 -26.55
C VAL A 368 5.86 -12.62 -27.66
N ARG A 369 4.89 -11.70 -27.61
CA ARG A 369 4.83 -10.52 -28.48
C ARG A 369 4.61 -9.26 -27.64
N GLN A 370 5.18 -8.18 -28.10
CA GLN A 370 5.05 -6.85 -27.48
C GLN A 370 3.83 -6.13 -28.04
N ILE A 371 3.04 -5.51 -27.15
CA ILE A 371 1.87 -4.69 -27.51
C ILE A 371 2.24 -3.21 -27.42
N THR A 372 2.85 -2.77 -26.30
CA THR A 372 3.35 -1.40 -26.12
C THR A 372 4.87 -1.41 -25.89
N ASP A 373 5.55 -0.36 -26.28
CA ASP A 373 7.03 -0.25 -26.19
C ASP A 373 7.52 0.32 -24.85
N GLY A 374 6.62 0.69 -23.95
CA GLY A 374 6.94 1.27 -22.65
C GLY A 374 7.19 2.79 -22.68
N SER A 375 7.13 3.43 -23.84
CA SER A 375 7.34 4.88 -23.96
C SER A 375 6.18 5.72 -23.46
N THR A 376 5.02 5.09 -23.23
CA THR A 376 3.76 5.72 -22.86
C THR A 376 3.39 5.54 -21.38
N TRP A 377 4.31 5.02 -20.56
CA TRP A 377 4.11 4.88 -19.12
C TRP A 377 5.43 4.96 -18.37
N PHE A 378 5.44 5.61 -17.21
CA PHE A 378 6.62 5.68 -16.36
C PHE A 378 6.67 4.48 -15.40
N SER A 379 7.79 3.75 -15.42
CA SER A 379 7.97 2.56 -14.58
C SER A 379 7.96 2.86 -13.06
N THR A 380 8.16 4.12 -12.69
CA THR A 380 8.10 4.59 -11.29
C THR A 380 6.68 4.70 -10.75
N ASP A 381 5.67 4.88 -11.62
CA ASP A 381 4.30 5.22 -11.20
C ASP A 381 3.41 3.99 -10.92
N GLY A 382 3.97 2.79 -11.00
CA GLY A 382 3.24 1.55 -10.79
C GLY A 382 2.76 0.94 -12.09
N ASN A 383 1.61 0.27 -12.04
CA ASN A 383 1.04 -0.34 -13.21
C ASN A 383 -0.03 0.55 -13.79
N PHE A 384 -0.30 0.36 -15.07
CA PHE A 384 -1.47 0.89 -15.74
C PHE A 384 -2.55 -0.17 -15.86
N ASP A 385 -3.80 0.26 -15.85
CA ASP A 385 -4.95 -0.61 -16.11
C ASP A 385 -5.06 -0.94 -17.60
N TYR A 386 -5.36 -2.20 -17.89
CA TYR A 386 -5.63 -2.65 -19.24
C TYR A 386 -6.64 -3.80 -19.24
N GLN A 387 -7.37 -4.00 -20.35
CA GLN A 387 -8.31 -5.10 -20.52
C GLN A 387 -8.36 -5.60 -21.95
N TRP A 388 -8.46 -6.94 -22.11
CA TRP A 388 -8.80 -7.55 -23.38
C TRP A 388 -10.21 -7.17 -23.83
N SER A 389 -10.38 -6.95 -25.14
CA SER A 389 -11.71 -6.92 -25.75
C SER A 389 -12.35 -8.32 -25.76
N LEU A 390 -13.68 -8.36 -25.82
CA LEU A 390 -14.42 -9.63 -25.84
C LEU A 390 -14.09 -10.51 -27.05
N ASP A 391 -13.73 -9.91 -28.19
CA ASP A 391 -13.30 -10.60 -29.42
C ASP A 391 -11.81 -10.96 -29.45
N GLY A 392 -11.05 -10.59 -28.39
CA GLY A 392 -9.62 -10.86 -28.27
C GLY A 392 -8.72 -10.10 -29.25
N LYS A 393 -9.23 -9.09 -29.95
CA LYS A 393 -8.48 -8.36 -30.99
C LYS A 393 -7.89 -7.04 -30.54
N TRP A 394 -8.37 -6.51 -29.42
CA TRP A 394 -7.99 -5.20 -28.91
C TRP A 394 -7.66 -5.25 -27.40
N PHE A 395 -6.90 -4.26 -26.98
CA PHE A 395 -6.82 -3.85 -25.59
C PHE A 395 -7.31 -2.43 -25.43
N THR A 396 -8.09 -2.17 -24.39
CA THR A 396 -8.20 -0.84 -23.81
C THR A 396 -7.20 -0.72 -22.68
N LEU A 397 -6.58 0.45 -22.51
CA LEU A 397 -5.54 0.68 -21.49
C LEU A 397 -5.47 2.15 -21.09
N GLU A 398 -4.87 2.37 -19.90
CA GLU A 398 -4.36 3.68 -19.52
C GLU A 398 -3.00 3.93 -20.17
N PHE A 399 -2.76 5.15 -20.62
CA PHE A 399 -1.46 5.55 -21.13
C PHE A 399 -1.25 7.05 -20.97
N ILE A 400 -0.01 7.48 -20.90
CA ILE A 400 0.35 8.89 -20.84
C ILE A 400 0.62 9.35 -22.27
N GLY A 401 -0.37 10.05 -22.83
CA GLY A 401 -0.24 10.71 -24.12
C GLY A 401 0.66 11.96 -24.00
N ASN A 402 1.35 12.30 -25.09
CA ASN A 402 2.14 13.54 -25.20
C ASN A 402 3.23 13.73 -24.12
N ARG A 403 3.62 12.68 -23.42
CA ARG A 403 4.59 12.70 -22.30
C ARG A 403 4.23 13.69 -21.20
N HIS A 404 2.94 13.88 -20.94
CA HIS A 404 2.44 14.85 -19.97
C HIS A 404 2.00 14.13 -18.67
N ASP A 405 2.99 13.57 -17.97
CA ASP A 405 2.78 13.00 -16.64
C ASP A 405 2.27 14.07 -15.64
N PRO A 406 1.30 13.78 -14.77
CA PRO A 406 0.62 12.50 -14.52
C PRO A 406 -0.70 12.31 -15.31
N TYR A 407 -0.96 13.09 -16.32
CA TYR A 407 -2.24 13.11 -17.03
C TYR A 407 -2.38 11.93 -17.99
N SER A 408 -3.02 10.87 -17.52
CA SER A 408 -3.32 9.68 -18.30
C SER A 408 -4.57 9.87 -19.17
N ASP A 409 -4.53 9.25 -20.34
CA ASP A 409 -5.64 9.10 -21.28
C ASP A 409 -6.06 7.63 -21.37
N ILE A 410 -7.23 7.37 -21.96
CA ILE A 410 -7.70 6.03 -22.30
C ILE A 410 -7.33 5.73 -23.74
N GLY A 411 -6.65 4.63 -23.93
CA GLY A 411 -6.16 4.15 -25.22
C GLY A 411 -6.84 2.88 -25.71
N LEU A 412 -6.81 2.68 -27.03
CA LEU A 412 -7.14 1.45 -27.70
C LEU A 412 -5.95 1.01 -28.54
N VAL A 413 -5.55 -0.26 -28.43
CA VAL A 413 -4.43 -0.81 -29.21
C VAL A 413 -4.72 -2.21 -29.70
N SER A 414 -4.23 -2.56 -30.90
CA SER A 414 -4.39 -3.91 -31.46
C SER A 414 -3.68 -4.96 -30.58
N ALA A 415 -4.39 -6.06 -30.31
CA ALA A 415 -3.82 -7.20 -29.57
C ALA A 415 -2.75 -7.97 -30.36
N GLN A 416 -2.57 -7.66 -31.65
CA GLN A 416 -1.48 -8.23 -32.46
C GLN A 416 -0.14 -7.52 -32.23
N GLY A 417 -0.17 -6.32 -31.63
CA GLY A 417 1.00 -5.46 -31.50
C GLY A 417 1.38 -4.74 -32.81
N GLY A 418 2.46 -3.96 -32.75
CA GLY A 418 3.00 -3.27 -33.91
C GLY A 418 2.19 -2.09 -34.45
N SER A 419 1.11 -1.68 -33.75
CA SER A 419 0.30 -0.52 -34.08
C SER A 419 0.40 0.55 -32.96
N PRO A 420 0.27 1.84 -33.29
CA PRO A 420 0.23 2.90 -32.29
C PRO A 420 -1.04 2.78 -31.43
N ILE A 421 -0.97 3.32 -30.20
CA ILE A 421 -2.13 3.47 -29.33
C ILE A 421 -3.03 4.57 -29.92
N ILE A 422 -4.31 4.26 -30.10
CA ILE A 422 -5.34 5.22 -30.49
C ILE A 422 -5.83 5.91 -29.21
N ASN A 423 -5.64 7.22 -29.08
CA ASN A 423 -6.14 7.99 -27.96
C ASN A 423 -7.66 8.20 -28.08
N LEU A 424 -8.43 7.69 -27.13
CA LEU A 424 -9.88 7.78 -27.10
C LEU A 424 -10.40 9.02 -26.38
N THR A 425 -9.65 9.56 -25.44
CA THR A 425 -10.09 10.69 -24.60
C THR A 425 -9.43 12.01 -25.00
N ASN A 426 -8.16 11.97 -25.39
CA ASN A 426 -7.36 13.13 -25.78
C ASN A 426 -7.60 14.33 -24.86
N SER A 427 -7.51 14.08 -23.56
CA SER A 427 -7.91 15.00 -22.50
C SER A 427 -6.68 15.57 -21.79
N GLY A 428 -6.75 16.79 -21.31
CA GLY A 428 -5.75 17.36 -20.40
C GLY A 428 -6.03 17.05 -18.93
N TYR A 429 -6.84 16.03 -18.64
CA TYR A 429 -7.24 15.60 -17.30
C TYR A 429 -6.93 14.13 -17.12
N MET A 430 -6.68 13.69 -15.86
CA MET A 430 -6.48 12.27 -15.59
C MET A 430 -7.76 11.49 -15.92
N SER A 431 -7.59 10.46 -16.73
CA SER A 431 -8.62 9.49 -17.09
C SER A 431 -8.09 8.08 -16.82
N GLY A 432 -8.88 7.22 -16.18
CA GLY A 432 -8.41 5.92 -15.76
C GLY A 432 -9.48 4.85 -15.67
N SER A 433 -9.06 3.65 -15.25
CA SER A 433 -9.90 2.48 -15.02
C SER A 433 -10.80 2.10 -16.21
N PRO A 434 -10.23 1.95 -17.42
CA PRO A 434 -11.01 1.62 -18.61
C PRO A 434 -11.60 0.21 -18.53
N ARG A 435 -12.88 0.09 -18.90
CA ARG A 435 -13.61 -1.20 -18.94
C ARG A 435 -14.45 -1.30 -20.19
N TRP A 436 -14.44 -2.47 -20.82
CA TRP A 436 -15.35 -2.74 -21.92
C TRP A 436 -16.80 -2.75 -21.44
N ALA A 437 -17.68 -2.15 -22.20
CA ALA A 437 -19.11 -2.04 -21.92
C ALA A 437 -19.93 -2.26 -23.19
N LEU A 438 -21.24 -2.52 -23.03
CA LEU A 438 -22.21 -2.63 -24.13
C LEU A 438 -21.75 -3.62 -25.22
N ASP A 439 -21.38 -4.85 -24.81
CA ASP A 439 -20.89 -5.90 -25.70
C ASP A 439 -19.70 -5.48 -26.60
N GLY A 440 -18.83 -4.62 -26.07
CA GLY A 440 -17.64 -4.12 -26.76
C GLY A 440 -17.89 -2.88 -27.64
N ASN A 441 -19.08 -2.30 -27.59
CA ASN A 441 -19.38 -1.11 -28.38
C ASN A 441 -18.99 0.21 -27.70
N ALA A 442 -18.64 0.17 -26.42
CA ALA A 442 -18.20 1.33 -25.65
C ALA A 442 -17.15 0.96 -24.62
N ILE A 443 -16.42 1.96 -24.14
CA ILE A 443 -15.50 1.85 -23.02
C ILE A 443 -15.99 2.78 -21.91
N LEU A 444 -16.24 2.20 -20.74
CA LEU A 444 -16.50 2.88 -19.49
C LEU A 444 -15.16 3.28 -18.87
N PHE A 445 -15.03 4.52 -18.41
CA PHE A 445 -13.81 5.00 -17.76
C PHE A 445 -14.14 6.08 -16.72
N THR A 446 -13.18 6.42 -15.89
CA THR A 446 -13.29 7.53 -14.93
C THR A 446 -12.45 8.71 -15.38
N THR A 447 -12.86 9.94 -15.01
CA THR A 447 -12.09 11.15 -15.28
C THR A 447 -12.30 12.20 -14.19
N GLU A 448 -11.28 12.99 -13.93
CA GLU A 448 -11.32 14.12 -12.99
C GLU A 448 -11.72 15.46 -13.66
N ARG A 449 -12.14 15.41 -14.90
CA ARG A 449 -12.40 16.61 -15.72
C ARG A 449 -13.39 17.59 -15.10
N TYR A 450 -14.44 17.09 -14.47
CA TYR A 450 -15.57 17.89 -13.97
C TYR A 450 -15.57 18.04 -12.45
N GLY A 451 -14.73 17.27 -11.75
CA GLY A 451 -14.71 17.23 -10.29
C GLY A 451 -13.96 18.40 -9.66
N MET A 452 -14.24 18.60 -8.39
CA MET A 452 -13.50 19.56 -7.56
C MET A 452 -12.07 19.06 -7.38
N ARG A 453 -11.09 19.89 -7.72
CA ARG A 453 -9.67 19.55 -7.63
C ARG A 453 -9.13 19.73 -6.23
N ALA A 454 -8.19 18.87 -5.87
CA ALA A 454 -7.40 19.01 -4.66
C ALA A 454 -6.47 20.23 -4.74
N HIS A 455 -5.92 20.64 -3.59
CA HIS A 455 -5.07 21.83 -3.46
C HIS A 455 -3.85 21.80 -4.41
N ALA A 456 -3.28 20.63 -4.67
CA ALA A 456 -2.11 20.46 -5.54
C ALA A 456 -2.41 20.46 -7.04
N SER A 457 -3.61 20.85 -7.48
CA SER A 457 -4.06 20.93 -8.86
C SER A 457 -4.33 19.59 -9.56
N TRP A 458 -4.17 18.47 -8.91
CA TRP A 458 -4.42 17.12 -9.38
C TRP A 458 -4.88 16.24 -8.21
N GLY A 459 -5.48 15.10 -8.56
CA GLY A 459 -6.18 14.29 -7.58
C GLY A 459 -7.47 14.97 -7.15
N SER A 460 -8.57 14.68 -7.81
CA SER A 460 -9.84 15.32 -7.57
C SER A 460 -10.99 14.33 -7.48
N GLN A 461 -12.19 14.85 -7.32
CA GLN A 461 -13.39 14.06 -7.51
C GLN A 461 -13.50 13.60 -8.97
N ASN A 462 -13.97 12.40 -9.18
CA ASN A 462 -14.07 11.74 -10.47
C ASN A 462 -15.52 11.56 -10.92
N ASP A 463 -15.66 11.36 -12.21
CA ASP A 463 -16.91 11.03 -12.90
C ASP A 463 -16.77 9.74 -13.69
N ALA A 464 -17.86 8.98 -13.82
CA ALA A 464 -17.96 7.87 -14.76
C ALA A 464 -18.38 8.40 -16.14
N MET A 465 -17.66 7.97 -17.16
CA MET A 465 -17.83 8.36 -18.55
C MET A 465 -17.97 7.15 -19.46
N LEU A 466 -18.65 7.30 -20.58
CA LEU A 466 -18.64 6.35 -21.69
C LEU A 466 -18.08 7.01 -22.94
N VAL A 467 -17.20 6.32 -23.66
CA VAL A 467 -16.84 6.62 -25.05
C VAL A 467 -17.35 5.49 -25.93
N PHE A 468 -18.15 5.85 -26.95
CA PHE A 468 -18.72 4.89 -27.89
C PHE A 468 -17.82 4.72 -29.11
N LEU A 469 -17.55 3.45 -29.44
CA LEU A 469 -16.64 3.10 -30.52
C LEU A 469 -17.26 3.18 -31.90
N ASN A 470 -18.59 3.22 -31.99
CA ASN A 470 -19.33 3.37 -33.26
C ASN A 470 -20.58 4.21 -33.07
N GLN A 471 -21.07 4.78 -34.20
CA GLN A 471 -22.20 5.68 -34.21
C GLN A 471 -23.52 4.98 -33.87
N ASP A 472 -23.76 3.78 -34.39
CA ASP A 472 -25.00 3.04 -34.13
C ASP A 472 -25.24 2.78 -32.65
N ALA A 473 -24.20 2.39 -31.92
CA ALA A 473 -24.28 2.18 -30.46
C ALA A 473 -24.57 3.49 -29.72
N PHE A 474 -23.96 4.59 -30.15
CA PHE A 474 -24.18 5.91 -29.58
C PHE A 474 -25.61 6.38 -29.78
N ASP A 475 -26.14 6.26 -31.00
CA ASP A 475 -27.49 6.65 -31.31
C ASP A 475 -28.53 5.80 -30.55
N LYS A 476 -28.32 4.49 -30.49
CA LYS A 476 -29.14 3.57 -29.69
C LYS A 476 -29.14 3.92 -28.22
N PHE A 477 -27.98 4.29 -27.66
CA PHE A 477 -27.87 4.68 -26.26
C PHE A 477 -28.61 5.98 -25.93
N ARG A 478 -28.73 6.89 -26.89
CA ARG A 478 -29.41 8.19 -26.73
C ARG A 478 -30.91 8.15 -26.88
N LEU A 479 -31.48 7.05 -27.34
CA LEU A 479 -32.93 6.91 -27.48
C LEU A 479 -33.64 7.20 -26.16
N SER A 480 -34.84 7.78 -26.28
CA SER A 480 -35.74 7.87 -25.13
C SER A 480 -36.08 6.46 -24.61
N LYS A 481 -36.58 6.37 -23.37
CA LYS A 481 -36.98 5.08 -22.82
C LYS A 481 -38.00 4.39 -23.70
N GLU A 482 -39.02 5.14 -24.22
CA GLU A 482 -40.07 4.64 -25.09
C GLU A 482 -39.51 4.12 -26.42
N ASP A 483 -38.71 4.93 -27.12
CA ASP A 483 -38.08 4.53 -28.38
C ASP A 483 -37.16 3.33 -28.23
N TYR A 484 -36.45 3.24 -27.15
CA TYR A 484 -35.57 2.11 -26.85
C TYR A 484 -36.36 0.81 -26.63
N GLU A 485 -37.47 0.86 -25.88
CA GLU A 485 -38.34 -0.30 -25.65
C GLU A 485 -38.97 -0.78 -26.94
N LEU A 486 -39.44 0.15 -27.77
CA LEU A 486 -39.98 -0.15 -29.12
C LEU A 486 -38.91 -0.82 -30.02
N GLN A 487 -37.71 -0.29 -30.02
CA GLN A 487 -36.63 -0.89 -30.82
C GLN A 487 -36.28 -2.30 -30.30
N LYS A 488 -36.26 -2.50 -28.98
CA LYS A 488 -36.00 -3.81 -28.35
C LYS A 488 -37.09 -4.84 -28.69
N GLU A 489 -38.36 -4.42 -28.82
CA GLU A 489 -39.45 -5.27 -29.27
C GLU A 489 -39.26 -5.68 -30.73
N LEU A 490 -38.94 -4.73 -31.61
CA LEU A 490 -38.67 -4.99 -33.02
C LEU A 490 -37.49 -5.94 -33.24
N GLU A 491 -36.40 -5.76 -32.47
CA GLU A 491 -35.22 -6.65 -32.49
C GLU A 491 -35.59 -8.08 -32.07
N LYS A 492 -36.43 -8.24 -31.03
CA LYS A 492 -36.93 -9.55 -30.59
C LYS A 492 -37.79 -10.24 -31.62
N GLU A 493 -38.65 -9.50 -32.34
CA GLU A 493 -39.47 -10.04 -33.42
C GLU A 493 -38.59 -10.51 -34.58
N GLN A 494 -37.65 -9.68 -35.03
CA GLN A 494 -36.70 -10.04 -36.10
C GLN A 494 -35.83 -11.27 -35.73
N GLN A 495 -35.44 -11.42 -34.47
CA GLN A 495 -34.70 -12.57 -34.03
C GLN A 495 -35.55 -13.85 -34.03
N LYS A 496 -36.80 -13.77 -33.58
CA LYS A 496 -37.74 -14.88 -33.66
C LYS A 496 -38.00 -15.31 -35.11
N ASP A 497 -38.10 -14.37 -36.05
CA ASP A 497 -38.29 -14.67 -37.45
C ASP A 497 -37.05 -15.30 -38.11
N LYS A 498 -35.83 -14.87 -37.72
CA LYS A 498 -34.59 -15.51 -38.13
C LYS A 498 -34.46 -16.92 -37.57
N GLU A 499 -34.85 -17.16 -36.33
CA GLU A 499 -34.87 -18.49 -35.71
C GLU A 499 -35.88 -19.43 -36.38
N LYS A 500 -37.10 -18.92 -36.71
CA LYS A 500 -38.08 -19.67 -37.46
C LYS A 500 -37.59 -20.00 -38.88
N ALA A 501 -36.97 -19.05 -39.57
CA ALA A 501 -36.41 -19.27 -40.90
C ALA A 501 -35.26 -20.32 -40.85
N SER A 502 -34.39 -20.24 -39.85
CA SER A 502 -33.32 -21.23 -39.66
C SER A 502 -33.83 -22.62 -39.25
N ALA A 503 -34.90 -22.70 -38.46
CA ALA A 503 -35.55 -23.96 -38.10
C ALA A 503 -36.26 -24.63 -39.32
N ASN A 504 -36.83 -23.82 -40.20
CA ASN A 504 -37.45 -24.32 -41.47
C ASN A 504 -36.39 -24.82 -42.46
N LEU A 505 -35.22 -24.18 -42.54
CA LEU A 505 -34.09 -24.64 -43.37
C LEU A 505 -33.46 -25.95 -42.83
N LYS A 506 -33.59 -26.24 -41.51
CA LYS A 506 -33.12 -27.51 -40.90
C LYS A 506 -34.11 -28.65 -41.10
N LYS A 507 -35.40 -28.42 -41.37
CA LYS A 507 -36.37 -29.47 -41.66
C LYS A 507 -36.19 -30.08 -43.06
N ASP A 508 -35.56 -29.39 -44.00
CA ASP A 508 -35.28 -29.89 -45.33
C ASP A 508 -33.95 -30.64 -45.49
N LYS A 509 -33.11 -30.72 -44.44
CA LYS A 509 -31.88 -31.50 -44.42
C LYS A 509 -31.96 -32.62 -43.37
N LYS A 510 -32.79 -33.63 -43.61
CA LYS A 510 -32.69 -34.93 -42.92
C LYS A 510 -31.66 -35.78 -43.63
N LYS A 511 -30.46 -35.96 -43.01
CA LYS A 511 -29.63 -37.18 -42.86
C LYS A 511 -28.19 -36.77 -42.55
N ASP A 512 -27.84 -36.81 -41.26
CA ASP A 512 -26.65 -37.50 -40.76
C ASP A 512 -26.57 -37.28 -39.24
N PRO A 513 -26.59 -38.35 -38.44
CA PRO A 513 -26.52 -38.24 -36.99
C PRO A 513 -25.05 -38.44 -36.55
N LYS A 514 -24.23 -37.37 -36.62
CA LYS A 514 -22.96 -37.27 -35.90
C LYS A 514 -22.40 -35.83 -36.06
N ALA A 515 -22.73 -34.99 -35.15
CA ALA A 515 -21.94 -33.88 -34.63
C ALA A 515 -22.88 -32.92 -33.86
N GLU A 516 -23.16 -33.24 -32.60
CA GLU A 516 -23.55 -32.22 -31.61
C GLU A 516 -22.27 -31.43 -31.30
N THR A 517 -21.98 -30.44 -32.10
CA THR A 517 -21.10 -29.34 -31.75
C THR A 517 -21.98 -28.31 -31.03
N GLU A 518 -21.75 -28.12 -29.75
CA GLU A 518 -22.26 -26.99 -29.00
C GLU A 518 -22.03 -25.72 -29.83
N LYS A 519 -23.10 -24.99 -30.18
CA LYS A 519 -22.98 -23.67 -30.77
C LYS A 519 -22.39 -22.74 -29.71
N LYS A 520 -21.11 -22.50 -29.75
CA LYS A 520 -20.51 -21.30 -29.17
C LYS A 520 -21.11 -20.12 -29.92
N ASP A 521 -21.77 -19.21 -29.21
CA ASP A 521 -22.19 -17.92 -29.78
C ASP A 521 -20.95 -17.28 -30.41
N GLU A 522 -20.98 -17.01 -31.71
CA GLU A 522 -19.91 -16.31 -32.42
C GLU A 522 -19.79 -14.91 -31.84
N VAL A 523 -18.67 -14.64 -31.16
CA VAL A 523 -18.34 -13.30 -30.65
C VAL A 523 -18.29 -12.35 -31.84
N LYS A 524 -19.13 -11.34 -31.85
CA LYS A 524 -19.16 -10.33 -32.90
C LYS A 524 -17.87 -9.53 -32.89
N ASN A 525 -17.33 -9.27 -34.08
CA ASN A 525 -16.18 -8.35 -34.20
C ASN A 525 -16.56 -6.94 -33.71
N ILE A 526 -15.69 -6.35 -32.92
CA ILE A 526 -15.85 -4.99 -32.45
C ILE A 526 -15.58 -4.02 -33.63
N VAL A 527 -16.50 -3.08 -33.87
CA VAL A 527 -16.38 -2.04 -34.89
C VAL A 527 -15.86 -0.76 -34.22
N VAL A 528 -14.77 -0.21 -34.77
CA VAL A 528 -14.15 1.03 -34.25
C VAL A 528 -14.22 2.10 -35.36
N GLU A 529 -14.95 3.16 -35.09
CA GLU A 529 -15.08 4.35 -35.95
C GLU A 529 -14.38 5.52 -35.25
N LEU A 530 -13.33 6.04 -35.85
CA LEU A 530 -12.53 7.11 -35.22
C LEU A 530 -13.07 8.52 -35.52
N ASN A 531 -13.75 8.70 -36.67
CA ASN A 531 -14.29 10.01 -37.03
C ASN A 531 -15.42 10.41 -36.08
N GLY A 532 -15.36 11.62 -35.52
CA GLY A 532 -16.34 12.14 -34.56
C GLY A 532 -16.38 11.39 -33.23
N LEU A 533 -15.25 10.78 -32.82
CA LEU A 533 -15.16 10.05 -31.56
C LEU A 533 -15.41 10.97 -30.37
N GLU A 534 -14.89 12.18 -30.40
CA GLU A 534 -15.04 13.22 -29.36
C GLU A 534 -16.49 13.60 -29.10
N ASP A 535 -17.36 13.50 -30.11
CA ASP A 535 -18.82 13.77 -30.00
C ASP A 535 -19.56 12.59 -29.37
N ARG A 536 -18.92 11.43 -29.24
CA ARG A 536 -19.52 10.21 -28.72
C ARG A 536 -19.05 9.88 -27.31
N ILE A 537 -18.62 10.90 -26.51
CA ILE A 537 -18.26 10.78 -25.12
C ILE A 537 -19.39 11.33 -24.26
N ILE A 538 -19.88 10.55 -23.30
CA ILE A 538 -21.00 10.91 -22.41
C ILE A 538 -20.57 10.79 -20.96
N ARG A 539 -20.89 11.82 -20.15
CA ARG A 539 -20.84 11.76 -18.71
C ARG A 539 -22.06 11.01 -18.16
N LEU A 540 -21.83 10.02 -17.30
CA LEU A 540 -22.89 9.22 -16.70
C LEU A 540 -23.27 9.74 -15.31
N THR A 541 -22.33 9.95 -14.42
CA THR A 541 -22.59 10.38 -13.04
C THR A 541 -23.12 11.82 -13.03
N PRO A 542 -24.24 12.10 -12.31
CA PRO A 542 -24.78 13.45 -12.24
C PRO A 542 -23.92 14.39 -11.39
N ASN A 543 -23.21 13.83 -10.39
CA ASN A 543 -22.33 14.57 -9.48
C ASN A 543 -20.97 13.90 -9.44
N SER A 544 -19.91 14.71 -9.45
CA SER A 544 -18.56 14.23 -9.20
C SER A 544 -18.40 13.83 -7.73
N SER A 545 -17.57 12.83 -7.46
CA SER A 545 -17.36 12.32 -6.11
C SER A 545 -15.99 11.65 -5.99
N ASN A 546 -15.61 11.25 -4.78
CA ASN A 546 -14.56 10.27 -4.60
C ASN A 546 -15.10 8.93 -5.15
N LEU A 547 -14.90 8.71 -6.45
CA LEU A 547 -15.46 7.61 -7.21
C LEU A 547 -14.49 6.44 -7.21
N GLY A 548 -14.97 5.28 -6.79
CA GLY A 548 -14.26 4.02 -6.85
C GLY A 548 -14.58 3.23 -8.12
N SER A 549 -14.75 1.92 -7.98
CA SER A 549 -15.06 1.02 -9.10
C SER A 549 -16.42 1.32 -9.73
N THR A 550 -16.51 1.17 -11.05
CA THR A 550 -17.72 1.38 -11.85
C THR A 550 -17.97 0.17 -12.75
N ILE A 551 -19.24 -0.25 -12.91
CA ILE A 551 -19.65 -1.35 -13.80
C ILE A 551 -21.02 -1.03 -14.40
N ILE A 552 -21.19 -1.27 -15.70
CA ILE A 552 -22.49 -1.25 -16.35
C ILE A 552 -23.06 -2.67 -16.45
N SER A 553 -24.35 -2.83 -16.15
CA SER A 553 -25.06 -4.09 -16.33
C SER A 553 -24.99 -4.59 -17.79
N LYS A 554 -25.06 -5.90 -17.97
CA LYS A 554 -24.92 -6.53 -19.31
C LYS A 554 -25.96 -6.04 -20.33
N ASP A 555 -27.16 -5.67 -19.88
CA ASP A 555 -28.21 -5.08 -20.72
C ASP A 555 -27.95 -3.60 -21.07
N GLY A 556 -26.96 -2.96 -20.47
CA GLY A 556 -26.60 -1.56 -20.71
C GLY A 556 -27.55 -0.54 -20.08
N GLU A 557 -28.45 -0.96 -19.18
CA GLU A 557 -29.47 -0.07 -18.60
C GLU A 557 -29.12 0.49 -17.22
N THR A 558 -28.19 -0.14 -16.50
CA THR A 558 -27.84 0.27 -15.12
C THR A 558 -26.34 0.44 -14.96
N LEU A 559 -25.94 1.57 -14.39
CA LEU A 559 -24.59 1.80 -13.87
C LEU A 559 -24.58 1.48 -12.36
N TYR A 560 -23.73 0.58 -11.94
CA TYR A 560 -23.35 0.38 -10.54
C TYR A 560 -22.01 1.06 -10.27
N TYR A 561 -21.90 1.79 -9.17
CA TYR A 561 -20.65 2.48 -8.82
C TYR A 561 -20.48 2.61 -7.32
N LEU A 562 -19.24 2.63 -6.89
CA LEU A 562 -18.83 2.89 -5.52
C LEU A 562 -18.47 4.35 -5.39
N SER A 563 -19.06 5.04 -4.43
CA SER A 563 -18.80 6.46 -4.20
C SER A 563 -18.76 6.77 -2.71
N ALA A 564 -17.78 7.59 -2.31
CA ALA A 564 -17.65 8.12 -0.97
C ALA A 564 -18.06 9.61 -0.97
N PHE A 565 -19.34 9.87 -0.71
CA PHE A 565 -19.86 11.23 -0.52
C PHE A 565 -19.69 11.71 0.94
N GLU A 566 -19.88 10.81 1.91
CA GLU A 566 -19.83 11.10 3.34
C GLU A 566 -19.08 9.98 4.08
N GLY A 567 -17.77 10.02 4.11
CA GLY A 567 -16.96 9.00 4.77
C GLY A 567 -16.47 7.92 3.80
N GLY A 568 -16.81 6.64 4.03
CA GLY A 568 -16.36 5.52 3.20
C GLY A 568 -17.18 5.31 1.93
N PHE A 569 -16.76 4.32 1.13
CA PHE A 569 -17.45 3.95 -0.10
C PHE A 569 -18.77 3.22 0.17
N ASP A 570 -19.82 3.68 -0.51
CA ASP A 570 -21.15 3.09 -0.53
C ASP A 570 -21.49 2.63 -1.97
N LEU A 571 -22.36 1.64 -2.08
CA LEU A 571 -22.81 1.12 -3.39
C LEU A 571 -24.03 1.90 -3.88
N TRP A 572 -23.87 2.51 -5.04
CA TRP A 572 -24.88 3.27 -5.73
C TRP A 572 -25.28 2.60 -7.04
N LYS A 573 -26.50 2.86 -7.50
CA LYS A 573 -26.93 2.53 -8.84
C LYS A 573 -27.57 3.73 -9.53
N MET A 574 -27.45 3.77 -10.86
CA MET A 574 -28.09 4.74 -11.72
C MET A 574 -28.80 4.04 -12.87
N ASP A 575 -30.09 4.29 -13.03
CA ASP A 575 -30.84 3.94 -14.22
C ASP A 575 -30.40 4.88 -15.37
N LEU A 576 -29.76 4.33 -16.39
CA LEU A 576 -29.15 5.11 -17.47
C LEU A 576 -30.18 5.70 -18.43
N ARG A 577 -31.42 5.17 -18.45
CA ARG A 577 -32.51 5.69 -19.28
C ARG A 577 -33.30 6.80 -18.58
N LYS A 578 -33.62 6.58 -17.32
CA LYS A 578 -34.35 7.57 -16.52
C LYS A 578 -33.46 8.65 -15.95
N LYS A 579 -32.15 8.40 -15.92
CA LYS A 579 -31.14 9.24 -15.26
C LYS A 579 -31.39 9.42 -13.74
N GLU A 580 -31.97 8.40 -13.10
CA GLU A 580 -32.28 8.36 -11.68
C GLU A 580 -31.16 7.63 -10.92
N THR A 581 -30.66 8.27 -9.87
CA THR A 581 -29.63 7.72 -9.01
C THR A 581 -30.20 7.32 -7.66
N LYS A 582 -29.79 6.17 -7.15
CA LYS A 582 -30.21 5.65 -5.85
C LYS A 582 -29.01 5.07 -5.07
N LEU A 583 -28.94 5.42 -3.78
CA LEU A 583 -28.09 4.67 -2.84
C LEU A 583 -28.68 3.27 -2.71
N LEU A 584 -27.90 2.26 -3.08
CA LEU A 584 -28.36 0.86 -3.05
C LEU A 584 -28.03 0.25 -1.69
N HIS A 585 -26.78 0.35 -1.25
CA HIS A 585 -26.33 -0.14 0.05
C HIS A 585 -25.32 0.81 0.69
N LYS A 586 -25.57 1.15 1.96
CA LYS A 586 -24.61 1.88 2.78
C LYS A 586 -23.60 0.89 3.36
N MET A 587 -22.35 0.99 2.95
CA MET A 587 -21.29 0.06 3.31
C MET A 587 -20.20 0.72 4.16
N ASN A 588 -19.98 2.01 3.96
CA ASN A 588 -18.91 2.79 4.61
C ASN A 588 -17.55 2.07 4.51
N ALA A 589 -17.24 1.49 3.36
CA ALA A 589 -16.01 0.74 3.15
C ALA A 589 -14.80 1.68 2.98
N GLY A 590 -13.64 1.34 3.53
CA GLY A 590 -12.42 2.14 3.36
C GLY A 590 -11.91 2.11 1.91
N TRP A 591 -12.00 0.97 1.25
CA TRP A 591 -11.78 0.78 -0.18
C TRP A 591 -12.60 -0.41 -0.66
N ALA A 592 -13.00 -0.45 -1.92
CA ALA A 592 -13.66 -1.60 -2.52
C ALA A 592 -13.53 -1.57 -4.05
N SER A 593 -13.57 -2.76 -4.65
CA SER A 593 -13.66 -2.97 -6.08
C SER A 593 -14.90 -3.79 -6.41
N MET A 594 -15.37 -3.71 -7.65
CA MET A 594 -16.50 -4.49 -8.11
C MET A 594 -16.10 -5.41 -9.25
N ASN A 595 -16.67 -6.60 -9.24
CA ASN A 595 -16.60 -7.59 -10.31
C ASN A 595 -18.00 -8.10 -10.61
N MET A 596 -18.20 -8.63 -11.80
CA MET A 596 -19.45 -9.25 -12.23
C MET A 596 -19.13 -10.64 -12.79
N ASP A 597 -20.02 -11.61 -12.58
CA ASP A 597 -19.88 -12.90 -13.23
C ASP A 597 -20.06 -12.77 -14.76
N GLN A 598 -19.63 -13.76 -15.52
CA GLN A 598 -19.69 -13.73 -16.98
C GLN A 598 -21.15 -13.66 -17.51
N GLU A 599 -22.11 -14.16 -16.75
CA GLU A 599 -23.53 -14.08 -17.12
C GLU A 599 -24.11 -12.69 -16.86
N GLY A 600 -23.47 -11.84 -16.08
CA GLY A 600 -23.95 -10.52 -15.70
C GLY A 600 -25.13 -10.56 -14.73
N LYS A 601 -25.24 -11.62 -13.92
CA LYS A 601 -26.33 -11.83 -12.95
C LYS A 601 -25.95 -11.47 -11.53
N THR A 602 -24.69 -11.62 -11.18
CA THR A 602 -24.19 -11.42 -9.83
C THR A 602 -23.11 -10.35 -9.80
N LEU A 603 -23.31 -9.32 -8.99
CA LEU A 603 -22.31 -8.32 -8.66
C LEU A 603 -21.55 -8.74 -7.39
N PHE A 604 -20.23 -8.69 -7.43
CA PHE A 604 -19.35 -8.92 -6.31
C PHE A 604 -18.71 -7.61 -5.89
N VAL A 605 -18.70 -7.34 -4.58
CA VAL A 605 -17.99 -6.21 -3.98
C VAL A 605 -16.89 -6.77 -3.10
N LEU A 606 -15.65 -6.50 -3.47
CA LEU A 606 -14.45 -7.02 -2.84
C LEU A 606 -13.63 -5.86 -2.30
N GLY A 607 -13.39 -5.81 -1.01
CA GLY A 607 -12.52 -4.77 -0.48
C GLY A 607 -12.64 -4.55 1.02
N GLY A 608 -11.62 -3.90 1.58
CA GLY A 608 -11.53 -3.64 2.99
C GLY A 608 -11.68 -4.92 3.82
N ASN A 609 -12.58 -4.89 4.78
CA ASN A 609 -12.85 -6.02 5.65
C ASN A 609 -14.04 -6.86 5.18
N THR A 610 -14.55 -6.67 3.96
CA THR A 610 -15.76 -7.34 3.50
C THR A 610 -15.64 -7.89 2.09
N MET A 611 -16.05 -9.15 1.91
CA MET A 611 -16.39 -9.72 0.61
C MET A 611 -17.90 -9.95 0.56
N GLN A 612 -18.55 -9.46 -0.48
CA GLN A 612 -20.00 -9.53 -0.60
C GLN A 612 -20.41 -9.82 -2.03
N LYS A 613 -21.58 -10.43 -2.21
CA LYS A 613 -22.21 -10.62 -3.51
C LYS A 613 -23.67 -10.18 -3.49
N MET A 614 -24.16 -9.78 -4.64
CA MET A 614 -25.54 -9.35 -4.84
C MET A 614 -26.08 -9.94 -6.15
N ASP A 615 -27.18 -10.70 -6.05
CA ASP A 615 -27.97 -11.05 -7.21
C ASP A 615 -28.69 -9.79 -7.71
N LEU A 616 -28.50 -9.45 -8.98
CA LEU A 616 -29.02 -8.20 -9.55
C LEU A 616 -30.55 -8.15 -9.61
N SER A 617 -31.22 -9.32 -9.62
CA SER A 617 -32.68 -9.38 -9.62
C SER A 617 -33.30 -9.04 -8.26
N GLY A 618 -32.60 -9.38 -7.18
CA GLY A 618 -33.09 -9.20 -5.80
C GLY A 618 -32.46 -8.01 -5.08
N GLU A 619 -31.37 -7.44 -5.60
CA GLU A 619 -30.63 -6.29 -5.06
C GLU A 619 -30.27 -6.42 -3.57
N THR A 620 -30.12 -7.64 -3.07
CA THR A 620 -29.74 -7.89 -1.67
C THR A 620 -28.28 -8.30 -1.58
N LEU A 621 -27.52 -7.52 -0.85
CA LEU A 621 -26.09 -7.78 -0.60
C LEU A 621 -25.93 -8.86 0.47
N LYS A 622 -25.16 -9.92 0.16
CA LYS A 622 -24.90 -11.04 1.06
C LYS A 622 -23.40 -11.17 1.32
N PRO A 623 -22.96 -11.39 2.55
CA PRO A 623 -21.55 -11.60 2.86
C PRO A 623 -21.05 -12.94 2.29
N ILE A 624 -19.79 -12.94 1.88
CA ILE A 624 -19.02 -14.14 1.54
C ILE A 624 -17.97 -14.31 2.63
N SER A 625 -18.10 -15.39 3.39
CA SER A 625 -17.15 -15.70 4.47
C SER A 625 -16.00 -16.56 3.96
N TYR A 626 -14.83 -16.35 4.53
CA TYR A 626 -13.67 -17.21 4.30
C TYR A 626 -12.89 -17.42 5.61
N LYS A 627 -12.10 -18.49 5.64
CA LYS A 627 -11.15 -18.78 6.70
C LYS A 627 -9.81 -19.15 6.05
N ALA A 628 -8.92 -18.17 5.96
CA ALA A 628 -7.59 -18.35 5.40
C ALA A 628 -6.64 -18.81 6.52
N GLU A 629 -6.36 -20.10 6.55
CA GLU A 629 -5.44 -20.74 7.50
C GLU A 629 -4.10 -20.95 6.81
N MET A 630 -3.01 -20.50 7.43
CA MET A 630 -1.65 -20.66 6.90
C MET A 630 -0.62 -20.89 8.00
N LYS A 631 0.43 -21.59 7.64
CA LYS A 631 1.68 -21.63 8.42
C LYS A 631 2.69 -20.67 7.80
N MET A 632 3.20 -19.76 8.60
CA MET A 632 4.11 -18.73 8.12
C MET A 632 5.43 -18.78 8.89
N ASP A 633 6.53 -18.84 8.17
CA ASP A 633 7.87 -18.63 8.70
C ASP A 633 8.11 -17.11 8.81
N LEU A 634 7.97 -16.58 10.04
CA LEU A 634 8.09 -15.15 10.32
C LEU A 634 9.52 -14.63 10.12
N ALA A 635 10.54 -15.47 10.27
CA ALA A 635 11.91 -15.08 10.01
C ALA A 635 12.18 -14.94 8.51
N ALA A 636 11.76 -15.93 7.73
CA ALA A 636 11.87 -15.89 6.27
C ALA A 636 11.04 -14.74 5.66
N GLU A 637 9.86 -14.42 6.23
CA GLU A 637 9.05 -13.27 5.83
C GLU A 637 9.80 -11.96 6.05
N ARG A 638 10.45 -11.76 7.21
CA ARG A 638 11.25 -10.54 7.49
C ARG A 638 12.46 -10.44 6.56
N GLU A 639 13.13 -11.55 6.30
CA GLU A 639 14.24 -11.59 5.34
C GLU A 639 13.78 -11.17 3.93
N TYR A 640 12.65 -11.71 3.47
CA TYR A 640 12.04 -11.31 2.20
C TYR A 640 11.66 -9.82 2.19
N MET A 641 11.03 -9.31 3.25
CA MET A 641 10.64 -7.89 3.34
C MET A 641 11.86 -6.97 3.29
N PHE A 642 12.95 -7.33 3.96
CA PHE A 642 14.21 -6.59 3.90
C PHE A 642 14.76 -6.55 2.47
N ASP A 643 14.81 -7.71 1.79
CA ASP A 643 15.24 -7.81 0.40
C ASP A 643 14.36 -7.01 -0.55
N HIS A 644 13.05 -7.01 -0.30
CA HIS A 644 12.10 -6.23 -1.09
C HIS A 644 12.37 -4.72 -0.93
N VAL A 645 12.53 -4.23 0.30
CA VAL A 645 12.86 -2.81 0.56
C VAL A 645 14.17 -2.42 -0.12
N TYR A 646 15.22 -3.22 0.06
CA TYR A 646 16.53 -3.00 -0.58
C TYR A 646 16.40 -2.84 -2.10
N LYS A 647 15.72 -3.78 -2.77
CA LYS A 647 15.55 -3.80 -4.23
C LYS A 647 14.66 -2.66 -4.73
N GLN A 648 13.55 -2.39 -4.03
CA GLN A 648 12.64 -1.31 -4.43
C GLN A 648 13.32 0.05 -4.32
N GLN A 649 14.11 0.28 -3.28
CA GLN A 649 14.90 1.51 -3.13
C GLN A 649 15.91 1.64 -4.26
N GLN A 650 16.68 0.58 -4.56
CA GLN A 650 17.66 0.58 -5.64
C GLN A 650 17.04 0.88 -7.02
N LYS A 651 15.85 0.32 -7.29
CA LYS A 651 15.15 0.47 -8.57
C LYS A 651 14.45 1.82 -8.75
N ARG A 652 13.95 2.39 -7.65
CA ARG A 652 13.05 3.56 -7.70
C ARG A 652 13.72 4.86 -7.29
N PHE A 653 14.89 4.81 -6.68
CA PHE A 653 15.56 6.03 -6.29
C PHE A 653 15.92 6.85 -7.53
N TYR A 654 15.58 8.14 -7.52
CA TYR A 654 15.69 9.02 -8.69
C TYR A 654 17.13 9.22 -9.20
N ASN A 655 18.13 9.04 -8.32
CA ASN A 655 19.54 9.11 -8.67
C ASN A 655 20.12 7.69 -8.73
N THR A 656 20.48 7.22 -9.92
CA THR A 656 20.92 5.83 -10.17
C THR A 656 22.20 5.44 -9.45
N ASN A 657 23.05 6.40 -9.02
CA ASN A 657 24.24 6.11 -8.22
C ASN A 657 24.02 6.34 -6.72
N MET A 658 22.76 6.47 -6.26
CA MET A 658 22.38 6.62 -4.85
C MET A 658 23.12 7.76 -4.13
N HIS A 659 23.40 8.86 -4.84
CA HIS A 659 24.26 9.98 -4.37
C HIS A 659 25.67 9.55 -3.93
N GLY A 660 26.17 8.44 -4.45
CA GLY A 660 27.49 7.91 -4.08
C GLY A 660 27.49 7.01 -2.85
N VAL A 661 26.31 6.68 -2.31
CA VAL A 661 26.18 5.69 -1.23
C VAL A 661 26.38 4.29 -1.80
N ASP A 662 27.27 3.50 -1.18
CA ASP A 662 27.41 2.07 -1.46
C ASP A 662 26.22 1.35 -0.82
N TRP A 663 25.11 1.21 -1.63
CA TRP A 663 23.86 0.64 -1.16
C TRP A 663 23.97 -0.85 -0.82
N ASP A 664 24.85 -1.59 -1.50
CA ASP A 664 25.11 -3.00 -1.24
C ASP A 664 25.83 -3.19 0.09
N ALA A 665 26.89 -2.39 0.36
CA ALA A 665 27.59 -2.41 1.62
C ALA A 665 26.68 -1.99 2.79
N MET A 666 25.82 -0.99 2.58
CA MET A 666 24.84 -0.54 3.57
C MET A 666 23.84 -1.67 3.90
N SER A 667 23.27 -2.30 2.88
CA SER A 667 22.35 -3.44 3.06
C SER A 667 23.03 -4.59 3.81
N ALA A 668 24.26 -4.95 3.46
CA ALA A 668 25.00 -6.02 4.13
C ALA A 668 25.26 -5.70 5.62
N ALA A 669 25.57 -4.43 5.94
CA ALA A 669 25.82 -3.97 7.31
C ALA A 669 24.60 -4.11 8.23
N TYR A 670 23.38 -3.96 7.69
CA TYR A 670 22.14 -4.09 8.47
C TYR A 670 21.51 -5.49 8.40
N ARG A 671 21.70 -6.24 7.33
CA ARG A 671 21.19 -7.62 7.17
C ARG A 671 21.60 -8.55 8.31
N LYS A 672 22.79 -8.37 8.87
CA LYS A 672 23.32 -9.20 9.97
C LYS A 672 22.45 -9.16 11.24
N PHE A 673 21.60 -8.14 11.40
CA PHE A 673 20.70 -8.03 12.56
C PHE A 673 19.42 -8.85 12.42
N LEU A 674 19.01 -9.24 11.19
CA LEU A 674 17.76 -9.96 10.95
C LEU A 674 17.58 -11.24 11.79
N PRO A 675 18.61 -12.09 12.01
CA PRO A 675 18.48 -13.28 12.84
C PRO A 675 18.15 -12.97 14.32
N HIS A 676 18.42 -11.75 14.79
CA HIS A 676 18.22 -11.31 16.16
C HIS A 676 16.87 -10.61 16.38
N ILE A 677 16.13 -10.31 15.28
CA ILE A 677 14.86 -9.60 15.32
C ILE A 677 13.71 -10.60 15.31
N ASN A 678 12.82 -10.50 16.29
CA ASN A 678 11.68 -11.39 16.43
C ASN A 678 10.31 -10.66 16.49
N ASN A 679 10.31 -9.33 16.33
CA ASN A 679 9.10 -8.51 16.37
C ASN A 679 9.12 -7.41 15.29
N ASN A 680 7.97 -6.80 15.05
CA ASN A 680 7.83 -5.81 13.99
C ASN A 680 8.33 -4.41 14.38
N TYR A 681 8.46 -4.10 15.67
CA TYR A 681 9.01 -2.81 16.12
C TYR A 681 10.49 -2.72 15.80
N ASP A 682 11.28 -3.68 16.28
CA ASP A 682 12.72 -3.74 15.99
C ASP A 682 12.99 -3.87 14.49
N PHE A 683 12.11 -4.57 13.76
CA PHE A 683 12.22 -4.67 12.30
C PHE A 683 11.96 -3.32 11.61
N ALA A 684 10.96 -2.57 12.05
CA ALA A 684 10.69 -1.23 11.53
C ALA A 684 11.83 -0.25 11.83
N GLU A 685 12.43 -0.31 13.02
CA GLU A 685 13.62 0.47 13.37
C GLU A 685 14.80 0.13 12.46
N LEU A 686 15.05 -1.17 12.24
CA LEU A 686 16.10 -1.63 11.31
C LEU A 686 15.91 -1.07 9.90
N LEU A 687 14.68 -1.06 9.38
CA LEU A 687 14.37 -0.54 8.05
C LEU A 687 14.47 0.99 8.00
N SER A 688 14.20 1.68 9.09
CA SER A 688 14.30 3.14 9.19
C SER A 688 15.76 3.61 9.24
N GLU A 689 16.66 2.88 9.93
CA GLU A 689 18.11 3.11 9.91
C GLU A 689 18.72 2.93 8.52
#